data_bab9e0d0e1d1fc9bd3a296804a84bacd
#
_entry.id   bab9e0d0e1d1fc9bd3a296804a84bacd
#
_cell.length_a   1.000
_cell.length_b   1.000
_cell.length_c   1.000
_cell.angle_alpha   90.00
_cell.angle_beta   90.00
_cell.angle_gamma   90.00
#
_symmetry.space_group_name_H-M   'P 1'
#
loop_
_entity.id
_entity.type
_entity.pdbx_description
1 polymer ?
#
loop_
_entity_poly.entity_id
_entity_poly.type
_entity_poly.pdbx_seq_one_letter_code
_entity_poly.pdbx_strand_id
1 'polypeptide(L)'
;MSFQQAVFHKKGLSSLTDIGGQTEFILPSQAFGFPCLQVKKSNGDIVCIDESRSAAVCPDIAATSYSLSQDDLAVQWFFTPQGKEMAYQITVQNTGNSPLTIQNLSLTFPMNTEFNWGEKAGQKVIRHSHIAGHNSYLFFTRCDGQAPYLIFLPQKSTSLEYFDLKHESKNEGNEGKQYELYRAYLHASAQEKVAAEKGCTWRQPVSERKLNPGEKAEYSFVFLWAENYEGIREELVSHGLIDVKAAPGMVIPAKEKMQLLMTTQKEIHAVAGEHSSQIHFTKVKQNQYLAEITFEQLGENAIIIDYGENQKTLLEFFVTEPIDTLLAKRAAFIADKQIHDASLWYNGLFCEWNNETHTLLSPDNYDNIKGWRIYEVTCDDPGLSKPAFLASKNAVLPRQDEVAALDHYIKYFVWGGLQCTTEEEYPYGLYGIPDWHKNRNSDDPGERGQEHIWRIYDYPHIALVYFRMYEIAAYHSYVQTQLSKEEYLERAYQTALAMFQIPDEIVQWSALQTGLYNELVIPEIIQALEDENQLQKARRLRRWWERKVHYFAVKCDDIFGSEYPFDTTGFESTQALVTYALNNGLTVFQDDKITAEEFHQKAKAFQKIQLEANIACRGYLEPVYYLLGSDIRGNNAFYTLSYMSQMASGAILDAGFDNPAVRDEYFKLGYASLLSSWALLNSGTKDSNYGYWFPGKESDGAAGGGFEPAPYGYTWLEQPHHRGSWYYSCEIDLGYCGYLRNACTIVHKDKELGWMCYGGEITSQEENLSATMKDGVYQRFIYSDEHHAVKINVNYGKIQADSILLKKDFSSLELDLQAFSSQGMRVTISSSESYTITQQNEDFTVLPHKPFQMSCSSGKLVLHLLS
;
A
#
# COMPACT_ATOMS: atom_id res chain seq x y z
N MET A 1 -4.87 -5.67 -30.70
CA MET A 1 -5.06 -4.23 -30.39
C MET A 1 -4.24 -3.40 -31.39
N SER A 2 -4.69 -2.21 -31.77
CA SER A 2 -3.92 -1.37 -32.68
C SER A 2 -4.07 0.09 -32.31
N PHE A 3 -3.11 0.93 -32.71
CA PHE A 3 -3.14 2.38 -32.49
C PHE A 3 -3.90 3.16 -33.57
N GLN A 4 -4.80 2.50 -34.34
CA GLN A 4 -5.59 3.12 -35.39
C GLN A 4 -6.61 4.15 -34.88
N GLN A 5 -6.94 4.12 -33.61
CA GLN A 5 -7.85 5.07 -32.95
C GLN A 5 -7.13 6.25 -32.29
N ALA A 6 -5.79 6.34 -32.40
CA ALA A 6 -5.04 7.47 -31.89
C ALA A 6 -5.39 8.75 -32.65
N VAL A 7 -5.72 9.81 -31.94
CA VAL A 7 -6.04 11.13 -32.51
C VAL A 7 -4.92 12.10 -32.19
N PHE A 8 -4.48 12.81 -33.24
CA PHE A 8 -3.41 13.79 -33.14
C PHE A 8 -3.94 15.19 -33.45
N HIS A 9 -3.50 16.16 -32.67
CA HIS A 9 -3.80 17.57 -32.87
C HIS A 9 -2.49 18.41 -32.87
N LYS A 10 -2.62 19.72 -32.97
CA LYS A 10 -1.48 20.67 -33.05
C LYS A 10 -0.45 20.54 -31.94
N LYS A 11 -0.79 19.89 -30.83
CA LYS A 11 0.11 19.75 -29.66
C LYS A 11 0.69 18.34 -29.49
N GLY A 12 0.21 17.33 -30.24
CA GLY A 12 0.63 15.96 -30.12
C GLY A 12 -0.54 14.95 -30.08
N LEU A 13 -0.35 13.81 -29.44
CA LEU A 13 -1.35 12.77 -29.21
C LEU A 13 -2.39 13.27 -28.21
N SER A 14 -3.61 13.53 -28.68
CA SER A 14 -4.68 14.16 -27.89
C SER A 14 -5.78 13.20 -27.44
N SER A 15 -5.88 12.01 -28.04
CA SER A 15 -6.80 10.97 -27.61
C SER A 15 -6.22 9.60 -27.95
N LEU A 16 -6.34 8.69 -27.00
CA LEU A 16 -5.97 7.30 -27.15
C LEU A 16 -6.96 6.44 -26.36
N THR A 17 -7.89 5.82 -27.08
CA THR A 17 -8.90 4.94 -26.48
C THR A 17 -8.56 3.47 -26.66
N ASP A 18 -9.11 2.64 -25.78
CA ASP A 18 -9.14 1.18 -25.96
C ASP A 18 -9.97 0.77 -27.20
N ILE A 19 -9.87 -0.47 -27.62
CA ILE A 19 -10.56 -0.98 -28.82
C ILE A 19 -12.10 -0.86 -28.72
N GLY A 20 -12.65 -0.89 -27.51
CA GLY A 20 -14.08 -0.70 -27.27
C GLY A 20 -14.49 0.77 -27.19
N GLY A 21 -13.54 1.71 -27.19
CA GLY A 21 -13.79 3.14 -27.04
C GLY A 21 -14.36 3.52 -25.66
N GLN A 22 -14.20 2.64 -24.66
CA GLN A 22 -14.79 2.82 -23.34
C GLN A 22 -13.90 3.63 -22.39
N THR A 23 -12.58 3.54 -22.57
CA THR A 23 -11.60 4.22 -21.70
C THR A 23 -10.71 5.14 -22.54
N GLU A 24 -10.72 6.41 -22.21
CA GLU A 24 -9.79 7.39 -22.75
C GLU A 24 -8.56 7.48 -21.85
N PHE A 25 -7.37 7.22 -22.40
CA PHE A 25 -6.11 7.23 -21.67
C PHE A 25 -5.48 8.63 -21.55
N ILE A 26 -5.78 9.53 -22.47
CA ILE A 26 -5.29 10.92 -22.42
C ILE A 26 -6.33 11.81 -21.72
N LEU A 27 -5.89 12.67 -20.84
CA LEU A 27 -6.76 13.63 -20.17
C LEU A 27 -7.42 14.56 -21.21
N PRO A 28 -8.76 14.68 -21.25
CA PRO A 28 -9.44 15.54 -22.19
C PRO A 28 -8.88 16.96 -22.18
N SER A 29 -8.74 17.57 -23.36
CA SER A 29 -8.12 18.89 -23.60
C SER A 29 -6.60 18.97 -23.46
N GLN A 30 -5.92 17.90 -23.11
CA GLN A 30 -4.46 17.81 -23.07
C GLN A 30 -3.90 17.02 -24.27
N ALA A 31 -2.58 17.02 -24.43
CA ALA A 31 -1.92 16.20 -25.43
C ALA A 31 -0.53 15.78 -24.98
N PHE A 32 -0.18 14.52 -25.26
CA PHE A 32 1.16 14.00 -25.01
C PHE A 32 2.08 14.26 -26.20
N GLY A 33 3.37 14.51 -25.89
CA GLY A 33 4.45 14.42 -26.87
C GLY A 33 5.25 15.69 -27.08
N PHE A 34 4.91 16.79 -26.41
CA PHE A 34 5.73 17.99 -26.47
C PHE A 34 6.99 17.82 -25.63
N PRO A 35 8.23 17.88 -26.22
CA PRO A 35 9.47 17.77 -25.44
C PRO A 35 9.80 19.12 -24.79
N CYS A 36 9.95 19.12 -23.46
CA CYS A 36 10.42 20.30 -22.71
C CYS A 36 11.93 20.23 -22.53
N LEU A 37 12.64 21.33 -22.85
CA LEU A 37 14.10 21.41 -22.80
C LEU A 37 14.58 22.59 -21.97
N GLN A 38 15.72 22.39 -21.30
CA GLN A 38 16.57 23.45 -20.79
C GLN A 38 17.96 23.26 -21.36
N VAL A 39 18.43 24.26 -22.12
CA VAL A 39 19.68 24.18 -22.87
C VAL A 39 20.59 25.34 -22.46
N LYS A 40 21.83 25.04 -22.13
CA LYS A 40 22.87 26.00 -21.80
C LYS A 40 23.72 26.30 -23.04
N LYS A 41 23.85 27.56 -23.42
CA LYS A 41 24.75 28.04 -24.47
C LYS A 41 26.18 28.17 -23.95
N SER A 42 27.15 28.22 -24.86
CA SER A 42 28.57 28.39 -24.52
C SER A 42 28.90 29.72 -23.81
N ASN A 43 28.09 30.76 -24.01
CA ASN A 43 28.21 32.03 -23.31
C ASN A 43 27.57 32.03 -21.91
N GLY A 44 26.97 30.90 -21.50
CA GLY A 44 26.31 30.77 -20.21
C GLY A 44 24.80 30.99 -20.20
N ASP A 45 24.25 31.54 -21.28
CA ASP A 45 22.80 31.78 -21.41
C ASP A 45 22.01 30.47 -21.38
N ILE A 46 20.83 30.52 -20.80
CA ILE A 46 19.92 29.38 -20.72
C ILE A 46 18.70 29.65 -21.63
N VAL A 47 18.41 28.70 -22.50
CA VAL A 47 17.22 28.67 -23.35
C VAL A 47 16.28 27.60 -22.82
N CYS A 48 15.02 28.00 -22.54
CA CYS A 48 13.96 27.07 -22.13
C CYS A 48 12.91 26.95 -23.25
N ILE A 49 12.57 25.71 -23.57
CA ILE A 49 11.44 25.33 -24.41
C ILE A 49 10.46 24.55 -23.54
N ASP A 50 9.28 25.06 -23.36
CA ASP A 50 8.19 24.46 -22.60
C ASP A 50 6.85 24.59 -23.36
N GLU A 51 5.77 24.07 -22.78
CA GLU A 51 4.46 24.06 -23.43
C GLU A 51 3.88 25.44 -23.70
N SER A 52 4.40 26.52 -23.10
CA SER A 52 4.02 27.91 -23.45
C SER A 52 4.38 28.24 -24.90
N ARG A 53 5.35 27.53 -25.47
CA ARG A 53 5.77 27.64 -26.88
C ARG A 53 4.95 26.79 -27.83
N SER A 54 3.94 26.10 -27.40
CA SER A 54 3.10 25.22 -28.26
C SER A 54 2.46 25.98 -29.45
N ALA A 55 2.23 27.27 -29.34
CA ALA A 55 1.72 28.10 -30.45
C ALA A 55 2.70 28.21 -31.62
N ALA A 56 4.01 28.04 -31.40
CA ALA A 56 5.06 28.06 -32.39
C ALA A 56 5.34 26.71 -33.05
N VAL A 57 4.63 25.65 -32.65
CA VAL A 57 4.77 24.31 -33.21
C VAL A 57 4.15 24.25 -34.60
N CYS A 58 4.88 23.71 -35.56
CA CYS A 58 4.44 23.45 -36.91
C CYS A 58 4.14 21.95 -37.07
N PRO A 59 2.88 21.51 -37.07
CA PRO A 59 2.52 20.12 -37.38
C PRO A 59 2.58 19.90 -38.91
N ASP A 60 2.82 18.65 -39.31
CA ASP A 60 2.62 18.22 -40.69
C ASP A 60 1.11 18.11 -41.04
N ILE A 61 0.81 17.76 -42.31
CA ILE A 61 -0.58 17.65 -42.81
C ILE A 61 -1.36 16.57 -42.05
N ALA A 62 -0.69 15.49 -41.66
CA ALA A 62 -1.30 14.38 -40.92
C ALA A 62 -1.29 14.62 -39.37
N ALA A 63 -0.70 15.73 -38.93
CA ALA A 63 -0.51 16.06 -37.52
C ALA A 63 0.20 14.97 -36.67
N THR A 64 1.04 14.14 -37.31
CA THR A 64 1.84 13.11 -36.65
C THR A 64 3.31 13.47 -36.53
N SER A 65 3.76 14.53 -37.22
CA SER A 65 5.12 15.08 -37.16
C SER A 65 5.07 16.57 -36.81
N TYR A 66 5.96 16.97 -35.93
CA TYR A 66 5.97 18.30 -35.35
C TYR A 66 7.38 18.89 -35.40
N SER A 67 7.49 20.20 -35.57
CA SER A 67 8.75 20.89 -35.51
C SER A 67 8.64 22.24 -34.80
N LEU A 68 9.70 22.59 -34.07
CA LEU A 68 9.86 23.89 -33.41
C LEU A 68 11.30 24.34 -33.60
N SER A 69 11.47 25.60 -33.99
CA SER A 69 12.78 26.25 -34.07
C SER A 69 12.80 27.46 -33.14
N GLN A 70 13.79 27.51 -32.28
CA GLN A 70 13.99 28.62 -31.36
C GLN A 70 15.47 28.88 -31.14
N ASP A 71 15.91 30.09 -31.34
CA ASP A 71 17.32 30.48 -31.27
C ASP A 71 18.22 29.59 -32.17
N ASP A 72 19.19 28.90 -31.54
CA ASP A 72 20.11 27.98 -32.22
C ASP A 72 19.67 26.50 -32.13
N LEU A 73 18.40 26.25 -31.84
CA LEU A 73 17.84 24.91 -31.66
C LEU A 73 16.72 24.62 -32.67
N ALA A 74 16.76 23.43 -33.25
CA ALA A 74 15.63 22.83 -33.94
C ALA A 74 15.23 21.55 -33.23
N VAL A 75 13.97 21.45 -32.86
CA VAL A 75 13.39 20.27 -32.19
C VAL A 75 12.32 19.70 -33.09
N GLN A 76 12.40 18.41 -33.36
CA GLN A 76 11.42 17.67 -34.14
C GLN A 76 10.98 16.43 -33.33
N TRP A 77 9.69 16.13 -33.41
CA TRP A 77 9.18 14.88 -32.86
C TRP A 77 8.05 14.34 -33.72
N PHE A 78 7.90 13.02 -33.72
CA PHE A 78 6.91 12.38 -34.57
C PHE A 78 6.45 11.05 -33.98
N PHE A 79 5.21 10.69 -34.35
CA PHE A 79 4.55 9.44 -34.03
C PHE A 79 4.39 8.60 -35.28
N THR A 80 4.65 7.32 -35.17
CA THR A 80 4.46 6.36 -36.27
C THR A 80 3.67 5.16 -35.76
N PRO A 81 2.33 5.17 -35.89
CA PRO A 81 1.51 4.02 -35.58
C PRO A 81 1.81 2.86 -36.54
N GLN A 82 2.15 1.69 -36.03
CA GLN A 82 2.44 0.50 -36.81
C GLN A 82 1.86 -0.77 -36.14
N GLY A 83 0.63 -1.14 -36.51
CA GLY A 83 -0.03 -2.33 -35.94
C GLY A 83 -0.27 -2.19 -34.44
N LYS A 84 0.38 -3.06 -33.65
CA LYS A 84 0.27 -3.08 -32.17
C LYS A 84 1.21 -2.10 -31.48
N GLU A 85 2.04 -1.40 -32.22
CA GLU A 85 3.05 -0.48 -31.72
C GLU A 85 2.83 0.93 -32.26
N MET A 86 3.24 1.91 -31.50
CA MET A 86 3.35 3.28 -31.97
C MET A 86 4.71 3.84 -31.54
N ALA A 87 5.60 4.01 -32.50
CA ALA A 87 6.89 4.63 -32.23
C ALA A 87 6.70 6.14 -31.98
N TYR A 88 7.46 6.65 -30.99
CA TYR A 88 7.59 8.07 -30.70
C TYR A 88 9.06 8.44 -30.69
N GLN A 89 9.44 9.43 -31.51
CA GLN A 89 10.84 9.82 -31.69
C GLN A 89 10.99 11.33 -31.54
N ILE A 90 12.13 11.74 -30.95
CA ILE A 90 12.52 13.14 -30.77
C ILE A 90 13.91 13.35 -31.38
N THR A 91 14.08 14.44 -32.13
CA THR A 91 15.38 14.89 -32.62
C THR A 91 15.61 16.31 -32.13
N VAL A 92 16.76 16.57 -31.49
CA VAL A 92 17.22 17.91 -31.10
C VAL A 92 18.48 18.21 -31.85
N GLN A 93 18.50 19.29 -32.62
CA GLN A 93 19.64 19.72 -33.43
C GLN A 93 20.14 21.08 -33.00
N ASN A 94 21.46 21.21 -32.87
CA ASN A 94 22.13 22.48 -32.76
C ASN A 94 22.26 23.11 -34.18
N THR A 95 21.51 24.17 -34.46
CA THR A 95 21.54 24.91 -35.74
C THR A 95 22.43 26.15 -35.70
N GLY A 96 23.01 26.46 -34.54
CA GLY A 96 23.90 27.59 -34.32
C GLY A 96 25.35 27.27 -34.64
N ASN A 97 26.21 28.25 -34.38
CA ASN A 97 27.67 28.19 -34.66
C ASN A 97 28.52 27.87 -33.43
N SER A 98 27.88 27.66 -32.27
CA SER A 98 28.55 27.38 -30.99
C SER A 98 27.98 26.14 -30.33
N PRO A 99 28.77 25.42 -29.52
CA PRO A 99 28.28 24.24 -28.77
C PRO A 99 27.13 24.61 -27.80
N LEU A 100 26.17 23.69 -27.67
CA LEU A 100 25.03 23.75 -26.75
C LEU A 100 25.08 22.53 -25.83
N THR A 101 24.55 22.65 -24.62
CA THR A 101 24.40 21.54 -23.69
C THR A 101 22.93 21.40 -23.26
N ILE A 102 22.28 20.29 -23.61
CA ILE A 102 20.97 19.93 -23.09
C ILE A 102 21.19 19.51 -21.65
N GLN A 103 20.69 20.32 -20.72
CA GLN A 103 20.77 20.04 -19.28
C GLN A 103 19.53 19.28 -18.78
N ASN A 104 18.35 19.67 -19.29
CA ASN A 104 17.10 18.95 -19.07
C ASN A 104 16.43 18.65 -20.40
N LEU A 105 15.89 17.46 -20.51
CA LEU A 105 14.91 17.06 -21.52
C LEU A 105 13.86 16.20 -20.85
N SER A 106 12.61 16.61 -20.88
CA SER A 106 11.52 15.93 -20.21
C SER A 106 10.26 15.81 -21.06
N LEU A 107 9.42 14.84 -20.70
CA LEU A 107 8.11 14.55 -21.28
C LEU A 107 7.04 14.61 -20.20
N THR A 108 5.98 15.36 -20.43
CA THR A 108 4.80 15.40 -19.57
C THR A 108 3.79 14.36 -20.03
N PHE A 109 3.26 13.58 -19.10
CA PHE A 109 2.27 12.53 -19.34
C PHE A 109 0.89 12.98 -18.86
N PRO A 110 0.07 13.58 -19.73
CA PRO A 110 -1.27 14.03 -19.37
C PRO A 110 -2.26 12.88 -19.46
N MET A 111 -2.10 11.89 -18.58
CA MET A 111 -2.97 10.73 -18.59
C MET A 111 -4.27 11.02 -17.83
N ASN A 112 -5.34 10.27 -18.14
CA ASN A 112 -6.66 10.44 -17.56
C ASN A 112 -6.74 9.88 -16.14
N THR A 113 -5.93 10.44 -15.26
CA THR A 113 -5.81 10.09 -13.83
C THR A 113 -6.60 11.03 -12.92
N GLU A 114 -7.52 11.80 -13.48
CA GLU A 114 -8.38 12.73 -12.74
C GLU A 114 -9.66 12.02 -12.31
N PHE A 115 -9.95 12.01 -11.01
CA PHE A 115 -11.12 11.37 -10.41
C PHE A 115 -12.07 12.43 -9.85
N ASN A 116 -13.35 12.35 -10.24
CA ASN A 116 -14.39 13.29 -9.77
C ASN A 116 -15.61 12.51 -9.27
N TRP A 117 -16.33 13.12 -8.31
CA TRP A 117 -17.60 12.58 -7.86
C TRP A 117 -18.61 12.44 -9.02
N GLY A 118 -19.34 11.32 -9.02
CA GLY A 118 -20.33 10.99 -10.06
C GLY A 118 -19.75 10.39 -11.35
N GLU A 119 -18.44 10.32 -11.50
CA GLU A 119 -17.78 9.61 -12.59
C GLU A 119 -17.51 8.15 -12.21
N LYS A 120 -17.46 7.27 -13.23
CA LYS A 120 -17.09 5.87 -13.01
C LYS A 120 -15.58 5.75 -12.91
N ALA A 121 -15.07 5.55 -11.70
CA ALA A 121 -13.65 5.40 -11.44
C ALA A 121 -13.01 4.28 -12.29
N GLY A 122 -13.71 3.17 -12.53
CA GLY A 122 -13.22 2.07 -13.38
C GLY A 122 -12.87 2.45 -14.82
N GLN A 123 -13.34 3.60 -15.32
CA GLN A 123 -12.99 4.12 -16.63
C GLN A 123 -11.77 5.07 -16.62
N LYS A 124 -11.23 5.36 -15.46
CA LYS A 124 -10.02 6.16 -15.30
C LYS A 124 -8.81 5.25 -15.29
N VAL A 125 -7.64 5.85 -15.52
CA VAL A 125 -6.38 5.12 -15.56
C VAL A 125 -5.52 5.39 -14.35
N ILE A 126 -4.71 4.41 -14.00
CA ILE A 126 -3.67 4.48 -13.00
C ILE A 126 -2.34 4.44 -13.72
N ARG A 127 -1.43 5.34 -13.37
CA ARG A 127 -0.06 5.32 -13.86
C ARG A 127 0.82 4.52 -12.92
N HIS A 128 1.69 3.71 -13.52
CA HIS A 128 2.77 3.02 -12.85
C HIS A 128 4.08 3.32 -13.56
N SER A 129 5.16 3.54 -12.82
CA SER A 129 6.45 3.89 -13.37
C SER A 129 7.61 3.23 -12.62
N HIS A 130 8.62 2.85 -13.39
CA HIS A 130 9.95 2.50 -12.91
C HIS A 130 10.96 3.33 -13.68
N ILE A 131 11.56 4.31 -13.01
CA ILE A 131 12.53 5.23 -13.60
C ILE A 131 13.92 4.90 -13.06
N ALA A 132 14.71 4.21 -13.85
CA ALA A 132 15.99 3.64 -13.40
C ALA A 132 16.99 3.49 -14.58
N GLY A 133 17.21 4.53 -15.33
CA GLY A 133 18.14 4.52 -16.45
C GLY A 133 17.59 3.78 -17.68
N HIS A 134 18.37 2.84 -18.22
CA HIS A 134 18.01 2.13 -19.46
C HIS A 134 16.92 1.09 -19.28
N ASN A 135 16.63 0.64 -18.06
CA ASN A 135 15.53 -0.29 -17.75
C ASN A 135 14.26 0.42 -17.28
N SER A 136 14.13 1.70 -17.63
CA SER A 136 12.94 2.47 -17.27
C SER A 136 11.74 2.08 -18.11
N TYR A 137 10.56 2.14 -17.49
CA TYR A 137 9.30 1.94 -18.20
C TYR A 137 8.15 2.61 -17.43
N LEU A 138 7.09 2.94 -18.16
CA LEU A 138 5.81 3.31 -17.60
C LEU A 138 4.75 2.39 -18.16
N PHE A 139 3.72 2.12 -17.37
CA PHE A 139 2.50 1.51 -17.88
C PHE A 139 1.27 2.10 -17.19
N PHE A 140 0.14 1.99 -17.87
CA PHE A 140 -1.12 2.57 -17.43
C PHE A 140 -2.19 1.48 -17.48
N THR A 141 -2.85 1.28 -16.34
CA THR A 141 -3.94 0.32 -16.19
C THR A 141 -5.24 1.07 -15.92
N ARG A 142 -6.37 0.45 -16.18
CA ARG A 142 -7.63 0.95 -15.66
C ARG A 142 -7.71 0.73 -14.16
N CYS A 143 -8.46 1.58 -13.46
CA CYS A 143 -8.63 1.44 -12.00
C CYS A 143 -9.33 0.14 -11.59
N ASP A 144 -10.16 -0.43 -12.47
CA ASP A 144 -10.82 -1.72 -12.24
C ASP A 144 -9.93 -2.93 -12.59
N GLY A 145 -8.66 -2.69 -12.94
CA GLY A 145 -7.71 -3.75 -13.30
C GLY A 145 -7.99 -4.45 -14.64
N GLN A 146 -9.00 -3.99 -15.42
CA GLN A 146 -9.34 -4.63 -16.70
C GLN A 146 -8.39 -4.20 -17.81
N ALA A 147 -8.10 -5.13 -18.71
CA ALA A 147 -7.36 -4.83 -19.94
C ALA A 147 -8.13 -3.88 -20.88
N PRO A 148 -7.45 -3.21 -21.81
CA PRO A 148 -6.02 -3.32 -22.10
C PRO A 148 -5.16 -2.41 -21.20
N TYR A 149 -3.87 -2.75 -21.10
CA TYR A 149 -2.85 -1.94 -20.43
C TYR A 149 -1.98 -1.25 -21.48
N LEU A 150 -1.70 0.04 -21.29
CA LEU A 150 -0.83 0.82 -22.16
C LEU A 150 0.58 0.85 -21.56
N ILE A 151 1.59 0.54 -22.36
CA ILE A 151 3.00 0.54 -21.96
C ILE A 151 3.73 1.63 -22.74
N PHE A 152 4.71 2.27 -22.09
CA PHE A 152 5.63 3.22 -22.72
C PHE A 152 7.06 2.85 -22.34
N LEU A 153 7.87 2.53 -23.34
CA LEU A 153 9.25 2.05 -23.20
C LEU A 153 10.24 2.94 -23.94
N PRO A 154 11.39 3.27 -23.33
CA PRO A 154 12.53 3.79 -24.06
C PRO A 154 13.13 2.72 -24.98
N GLN A 155 13.66 3.15 -26.11
CA GLN A 155 14.25 2.29 -27.13
C GLN A 155 15.69 2.70 -27.45
N LYS A 156 16.46 1.77 -27.99
CA LYS A 156 17.88 1.97 -28.36
C LYS A 156 18.72 2.37 -27.13
N SER A 157 19.39 3.51 -27.16
CA SER A 157 20.19 4.06 -26.06
C SER A 157 19.46 5.13 -25.25
N THR A 158 18.15 5.28 -25.43
CA THR A 158 17.33 6.21 -24.65
C THR A 158 17.16 5.68 -23.24
N SER A 159 17.22 6.55 -22.25
CA SER A 159 17.03 6.25 -20.83
C SER A 159 16.15 7.31 -20.18
N LEU A 160 15.56 6.98 -19.02
CA LEU A 160 14.90 7.93 -18.15
C LEU A 160 15.63 7.95 -16.79
N GLU A 161 15.89 9.17 -16.28
CA GLU A 161 16.78 9.35 -15.14
C GLU A 161 16.07 9.86 -13.89
N TYR A 162 14.93 10.57 -14.09
CA TYR A 162 14.28 11.30 -13.02
C TYR A 162 12.81 11.54 -13.36
N PHE A 163 12.01 11.80 -12.35
CA PHE A 163 10.63 12.25 -12.51
C PHE A 163 10.26 13.29 -11.45
N ASP A 164 9.30 14.13 -11.80
CA ASP A 164 8.61 15.02 -10.86
C ASP A 164 7.13 15.17 -11.23
N LEU A 165 6.42 15.95 -10.45
CA LEU A 165 5.03 16.30 -10.68
C LEU A 165 4.97 17.78 -11.07
N LYS A 166 4.33 18.06 -12.20
CA LYS A 166 4.03 19.42 -12.64
C LYS A 166 2.67 19.82 -12.10
N HIS A 167 2.65 20.81 -11.25
CA HIS A 167 1.41 21.42 -10.79
C HIS A 167 0.86 22.39 -11.83
N GLU A 168 -0.36 22.18 -12.28
CA GLU A 168 -1.09 23.13 -13.12
C GLU A 168 -2.30 23.66 -12.37
N SER A 169 -2.38 24.98 -12.18
CA SER A 169 -3.58 25.63 -11.65
C SER A 169 -4.56 25.93 -12.79
N LYS A 170 -5.77 25.39 -12.76
CA LYS A 170 -6.87 25.89 -13.57
C LYS A 170 -7.51 27.09 -12.88
N ASN A 171 -7.40 28.27 -13.50
CA ASN A 171 -8.17 29.46 -13.12
C ASN A 171 -9.60 29.34 -13.64
N GLU A 172 -10.42 28.46 -13.10
CA GLU A 172 -11.85 28.42 -13.38
C GLU A 172 -12.64 28.31 -12.08
N GLY A 173 -13.09 29.46 -11.59
CA GLY A 173 -14.02 29.57 -10.46
C GLY A 173 -13.42 29.20 -9.09
N ASN A 174 -14.04 29.65 -8.03
CA ASN A 174 -13.59 29.69 -6.62
C ASN A 174 -13.04 28.39 -5.97
N GLU A 175 -12.81 27.33 -6.73
CA GLU A 175 -12.13 26.11 -6.29
C GLU A 175 -11.06 25.77 -7.34
N GLY A 176 -9.85 26.27 -7.14
CA GLY A 176 -8.72 25.96 -8.00
C GLY A 176 -8.37 24.49 -7.94
N LYS A 177 -8.88 23.68 -8.88
CA LYS A 177 -8.43 22.31 -9.06
C LYS A 177 -6.98 22.34 -9.52
N GLN A 178 -6.08 21.84 -8.70
CA GLN A 178 -4.70 21.60 -9.07
C GLN A 178 -4.62 20.23 -9.76
N TYR A 179 -4.04 20.23 -10.98
CA TYR A 179 -3.70 18.99 -11.66
C TYR A 179 -2.23 18.70 -11.42
N GLU A 180 -1.92 17.48 -11.07
CA GLU A 180 -0.55 16.99 -11.03
C GLU A 180 -0.30 16.16 -12.28
N LEU A 181 0.49 16.69 -13.21
CA LEU A 181 0.93 15.96 -14.38
C LEU A 181 2.30 15.34 -14.12
N TYR A 182 2.41 14.04 -14.34
CA TYR A 182 3.68 13.35 -14.25
C TYR A 182 4.61 13.75 -15.35
N ARG A 183 5.86 14.03 -15.01
CA ARG A 183 6.90 14.43 -15.95
C ARG A 183 8.13 13.56 -15.76
N ALA A 184 8.54 12.84 -16.81
CA ALA A 184 9.75 12.02 -16.81
C ALA A 184 10.88 12.69 -17.60
N TYR A 185 12.09 12.57 -17.10
CA TYR A 185 13.28 13.22 -17.62
C TYR A 185 14.24 12.23 -18.27
N LEU A 186 14.68 12.55 -19.50
CA LEU A 186 15.74 11.86 -20.20
C LEU A 186 17.11 12.40 -19.78
N HIS A 187 17.21 13.71 -19.52
CA HIS A 187 18.34 14.41 -18.93
C HIS A 187 17.83 15.29 -17.81
N ALA A 188 18.51 15.29 -16.65
CA ALA A 188 18.05 15.96 -15.44
C ALA A 188 19.14 16.75 -14.70
N SER A 189 20.25 17.12 -15.37
CA SER A 189 21.39 17.77 -14.69
C SER A 189 21.07 19.15 -14.13
N ALA A 190 20.07 19.86 -14.67
CA ALA A 190 19.64 21.13 -14.08
C ALA A 190 18.76 20.89 -12.84
N GLN A 191 17.99 19.80 -12.76
CA GLN A 191 17.21 19.44 -11.57
C GLN A 191 18.13 18.99 -10.43
N GLU A 192 19.15 18.19 -10.72
CA GLU A 192 20.18 17.84 -9.74
C GLU A 192 20.84 19.06 -9.10
N LYS A 193 21.18 20.07 -9.91
CA LYS A 193 21.78 21.32 -9.40
C LYS A 193 20.83 22.07 -8.47
N VAL A 194 19.55 22.17 -8.84
CA VAL A 194 18.52 22.81 -7.99
C VAL A 194 18.37 22.04 -6.66
N ALA A 195 18.37 20.70 -6.71
CA ALA A 195 18.32 19.87 -5.50
C ALA A 195 19.56 20.11 -4.62
N ALA A 196 20.74 20.11 -5.21
CA ALA A 196 22.01 20.36 -4.49
C ALA A 196 22.07 21.76 -3.85
N GLU A 197 21.58 22.79 -4.52
CA GLU A 197 21.47 24.16 -3.96
C GLU A 197 20.54 24.24 -2.74
N LYS A 198 19.57 23.33 -2.65
CA LYS A 198 18.65 23.17 -1.50
C LYS A 198 19.20 22.24 -0.42
N GLY A 199 20.40 21.71 -0.57
CA GLY A 199 20.99 20.77 0.38
C GLY A 199 20.47 19.34 0.30
N CYS A 200 19.76 18.98 -0.79
CA CYS A 200 19.22 17.65 -0.98
C CYS A 200 20.26 16.67 -1.54
N THR A 201 20.17 15.41 -1.18
CA THR A 201 21.00 14.34 -1.70
C THR A 201 20.38 13.75 -2.96
N TRP A 202 21.13 13.72 -4.05
CA TRP A 202 20.71 13.11 -5.31
C TRP A 202 21.35 11.73 -5.45
N ARG A 203 20.55 10.71 -5.60
CA ARG A 203 21.02 9.31 -5.63
C ARG A 203 20.99 8.67 -7.00
N GLN A 204 20.17 9.18 -7.91
CA GLN A 204 20.02 8.60 -9.24
C GLN A 204 21.14 9.08 -10.16
N PRO A 205 21.61 8.25 -11.11
CA PRO A 205 22.49 8.71 -12.16
C PRO A 205 21.84 9.85 -12.95
N VAL A 206 22.63 10.87 -13.30
CA VAL A 206 22.16 12.01 -14.06
C VAL A 206 23.09 12.30 -15.22
N SER A 207 22.57 12.75 -16.34
CA SER A 207 23.32 13.07 -17.53
C SER A 207 22.94 14.43 -18.14
N GLU A 208 23.82 14.91 -18.99
CA GLU A 208 23.58 16.02 -19.90
C GLU A 208 24.12 15.67 -21.29
N ARG A 209 23.58 16.29 -22.34
CA ARG A 209 24.03 16.06 -23.73
C ARG A 209 24.61 17.31 -24.38
N LYS A 210 25.90 17.27 -24.66
CA LYS A 210 26.57 18.34 -25.45
C LYS A 210 26.36 18.10 -26.94
N LEU A 211 25.99 19.16 -27.67
CA LEU A 211 25.82 19.19 -29.12
C LEU A 211 26.74 20.22 -29.72
N ASN A 212 27.64 19.79 -30.58
CA ASN A 212 28.46 20.69 -31.41
C ASN A 212 27.59 21.32 -32.53
N PRO A 213 28.04 22.39 -33.20
CA PRO A 213 27.37 22.97 -34.36
C PRO A 213 26.99 21.92 -35.42
N GLY A 214 25.72 21.86 -35.79
CA GLY A 214 25.19 20.89 -36.73
C GLY A 214 24.89 19.51 -36.19
N GLU A 215 25.35 19.17 -34.96
CA GLU A 215 25.13 17.87 -34.34
C GLU A 215 23.66 17.66 -33.93
N LYS A 216 23.21 16.40 -33.96
CA LYS A 216 21.87 15.97 -33.53
C LYS A 216 21.96 14.99 -32.36
N ALA A 217 20.97 15.08 -31.47
CA ALA A 217 20.65 14.02 -30.51
C ALA A 217 19.28 13.42 -30.89
N GLU A 218 19.18 12.10 -30.85
CA GLU A 218 17.98 11.35 -31.19
C GLU A 218 17.55 10.48 -30.01
N TYR A 219 16.24 10.49 -29.72
CA TYR A 219 15.64 9.71 -28.65
C TYR A 219 14.44 8.97 -29.21
N SER A 220 14.26 7.72 -28.77
CA SER A 220 13.25 6.83 -29.32
C SER A 220 12.48 6.14 -28.21
N PHE A 221 11.17 6.04 -28.37
CA PHE A 221 10.25 5.35 -27.49
C PHE A 221 9.23 4.55 -28.28
N VAL A 222 8.55 3.63 -27.63
CA VAL A 222 7.44 2.89 -28.18
C VAL A 222 6.28 2.83 -27.20
N PHE A 223 5.06 3.02 -27.72
CA PHE A 223 3.83 2.67 -27.02
C PHE A 223 3.38 1.28 -27.46
N LEU A 224 2.91 0.47 -26.52
CA LEU A 224 2.49 -0.90 -26.71
C LEU A 224 1.20 -1.16 -25.94
N TRP A 225 0.41 -2.11 -26.39
CA TRP A 225 -0.73 -2.63 -25.67
C TRP A 225 -0.45 -4.03 -25.13
N ALA A 226 -0.81 -4.27 -23.86
CA ALA A 226 -0.81 -5.60 -23.25
C ALA A 226 -2.20 -6.00 -22.78
N GLU A 227 -2.47 -7.31 -22.74
CA GLU A 227 -3.77 -7.86 -22.31
C GLU A 227 -3.81 -8.22 -20.80
N ASN A 228 -2.65 -8.30 -20.17
CA ASN A 228 -2.49 -8.60 -18.74
C ASN A 228 -1.08 -8.22 -18.28
N TYR A 229 -0.80 -8.41 -17.00
CA TYR A 229 0.52 -8.10 -16.43
C TYR A 229 1.65 -8.97 -16.98
N GLU A 230 1.39 -10.25 -17.26
CA GLU A 230 2.38 -11.12 -17.91
C GLU A 230 2.74 -10.61 -19.31
N GLY A 231 1.75 -10.11 -20.06
CA GLY A 231 1.98 -9.44 -21.35
C GLY A 231 2.89 -8.20 -21.20
N ILE A 232 2.79 -7.44 -20.10
CA ILE A 232 3.75 -6.36 -19.83
C ILE A 232 5.15 -6.92 -19.66
N ARG A 233 5.35 -7.98 -18.86
CA ARG A 233 6.66 -8.63 -18.64
C ARG A 233 7.25 -9.16 -19.96
N GLU A 234 6.44 -9.78 -20.78
CA GLU A 234 6.85 -10.27 -22.11
C GLU A 234 7.32 -9.12 -23.01
N GLU A 235 6.59 -8.00 -23.04
CA GLU A 235 6.98 -6.83 -23.83
C GLU A 235 8.26 -6.15 -23.31
N LEU A 236 8.47 -6.09 -21.99
CA LEU A 236 9.74 -5.63 -21.43
C LEU A 236 10.92 -6.45 -21.97
N VAL A 237 10.84 -7.78 -21.87
CA VAL A 237 11.88 -8.71 -22.33
C VAL A 237 12.07 -8.64 -23.85
N SER A 238 10.99 -8.60 -24.63
CA SER A 238 11.07 -8.56 -26.10
C SER A 238 11.75 -7.29 -26.63
N HIS A 239 11.61 -6.19 -25.89
CA HIS A 239 12.25 -4.91 -26.20
C HIS A 239 13.63 -4.73 -25.54
N GLY A 240 14.19 -5.80 -24.97
CA GLY A 240 15.53 -5.84 -24.42
C GLY A 240 15.70 -5.12 -23.09
N LEU A 241 14.62 -4.96 -22.32
CA LEU A 241 14.63 -4.58 -20.94
C LEU A 241 14.79 -5.83 -20.05
N ILE A 242 14.94 -5.62 -18.76
CA ILE A 242 15.02 -6.66 -17.76
C ILE A 242 13.67 -6.75 -17.04
N ASP A 243 13.01 -7.90 -17.11
CA ASP A 243 11.93 -8.23 -16.19
C ASP A 243 12.53 -8.71 -14.88
N VAL A 244 12.03 -8.19 -13.76
CA VAL A 244 12.56 -8.42 -12.42
C VAL A 244 11.49 -9.05 -11.55
N LYS A 245 11.83 -10.18 -10.91
CA LYS A 245 11.05 -10.80 -9.84
C LYS A 245 11.89 -10.84 -8.56
N ALA A 246 11.42 -10.24 -7.49
CA ALA A 246 12.11 -10.17 -6.21
C ALA A 246 11.29 -10.87 -5.11
N ALA A 247 11.89 -11.82 -4.42
CA ALA A 247 11.26 -12.53 -3.32
C ALA A 247 12.18 -12.54 -2.08
N PRO A 248 11.71 -12.20 -0.88
CA PRO A 248 10.30 -11.96 -0.49
C PRO A 248 9.75 -10.62 -0.97
N GLY A 249 10.54 -9.71 -1.49
CA GLY A 249 10.14 -8.39 -2.00
C GLY A 249 11.32 -7.44 -2.02
N MET A 250 11.08 -6.15 -2.24
CA MET A 250 12.12 -5.11 -2.27
C MET A 250 12.23 -4.35 -0.94
N VAL A 251 11.33 -4.58 0.01
CA VAL A 251 11.47 -4.26 1.42
C VAL A 251 11.71 -5.56 2.17
N ILE A 252 12.80 -5.63 2.94
CA ILE A 252 13.25 -6.89 3.53
C ILE A 252 13.79 -6.66 4.95
N PRO A 253 13.44 -7.50 5.93
CA PRO A 253 14.10 -7.49 7.23
C PRO A 253 15.58 -7.84 7.14
N ALA A 254 16.39 -7.22 7.98
CA ALA A 254 17.85 -7.42 8.00
C ALA A 254 18.21 -8.89 8.20
N LYS A 255 19.24 -9.33 7.48
CA LYS A 255 19.78 -10.71 7.49
C LYS A 255 18.91 -11.76 6.82
N GLU A 256 17.73 -11.44 6.33
CA GLU A 256 16.97 -12.34 5.48
C GLU A 256 17.60 -12.41 4.09
N LYS A 257 17.49 -13.58 3.46
CA LYS A 257 17.97 -13.79 2.09
C LYS A 257 16.91 -13.35 1.09
N MET A 258 17.34 -12.58 0.10
CA MET A 258 16.53 -12.16 -1.02
C MET A 258 16.97 -12.88 -2.29
N GLN A 259 16.04 -13.30 -3.11
CA GLN A 259 16.27 -13.81 -4.46
C GLN A 259 15.75 -12.82 -5.48
N LEU A 260 16.61 -12.45 -6.41
CA LEU A 260 16.32 -11.56 -7.52
C LEU A 260 16.47 -12.34 -8.84
N LEU A 261 15.35 -12.71 -9.44
CA LEU A 261 15.32 -13.34 -10.75
C LEU A 261 15.19 -12.25 -11.82
N MET A 262 16.10 -12.26 -12.77
CA MET A 262 16.16 -11.31 -13.88
C MET A 262 16.01 -12.04 -15.21
N THR A 263 15.03 -11.66 -16.02
CA THR A 263 14.79 -12.20 -17.34
C THR A 263 15.03 -11.13 -18.40
N THR A 264 15.92 -11.36 -19.35
CA THR A 264 16.26 -10.43 -20.43
C THR A 264 16.90 -11.14 -21.60
N GLN A 265 16.73 -10.63 -22.83
CA GLN A 265 17.45 -11.11 -24.01
C GLN A 265 18.92 -10.64 -24.07
N LYS A 266 19.29 -9.64 -23.27
CA LYS A 266 20.64 -9.09 -23.20
C LYS A 266 21.47 -9.81 -22.16
N GLU A 267 22.79 -9.81 -22.32
CA GLU A 267 23.68 -10.36 -21.33
C GLU A 267 23.79 -9.43 -20.12
N ILE A 268 23.66 -10.00 -18.90
CA ILE A 268 23.96 -9.28 -17.66
C ILE A 268 25.43 -9.55 -17.32
N HIS A 269 26.22 -8.48 -17.24
CA HIS A 269 27.65 -8.54 -17.02
C HIS A 269 28.04 -8.48 -15.55
N ALA A 270 27.31 -7.66 -14.77
CA ALA A 270 27.59 -7.49 -13.34
C ALA A 270 26.31 -7.11 -12.57
N VAL A 271 26.28 -7.56 -11.33
CA VAL A 271 25.30 -7.17 -10.30
C VAL A 271 26.07 -6.75 -9.07
N ALA A 272 25.96 -5.50 -8.64
CA ALA A 272 26.71 -4.94 -7.54
C ALA A 272 25.82 -4.13 -6.59
N GLY A 273 26.11 -4.21 -5.29
CA GLY A 273 25.44 -3.38 -4.28
C GLY A 273 26.08 -2.01 -4.15
N GLU A 274 25.28 -0.99 -3.88
CA GLU A 274 25.75 0.35 -3.50
C GLU A 274 26.53 0.30 -2.18
N HIS A 275 26.07 -0.51 -1.24
CA HIS A 275 26.68 -0.75 0.05
C HIS A 275 27.18 -2.19 0.17
N SER A 276 27.89 -2.48 1.25
CA SER A 276 28.32 -3.83 1.55
C SER A 276 27.13 -4.79 1.58
N SER A 277 27.16 -5.78 0.72
CA SER A 277 26.14 -6.83 0.62
C SER A 277 26.80 -8.11 0.10
N GLN A 278 26.29 -9.26 0.52
CA GLN A 278 26.72 -10.55 0.02
C GLN A 278 25.85 -10.87 -1.20
N ILE A 279 26.46 -10.93 -2.38
CA ILE A 279 25.76 -11.20 -3.64
C ILE A 279 26.38 -12.45 -4.29
N HIS A 280 25.51 -13.45 -4.49
CA HIS A 280 25.85 -14.62 -5.29
C HIS A 280 25.04 -14.57 -6.60
N PHE A 281 25.72 -14.30 -7.71
CA PHE A 281 25.10 -14.08 -9.02
C PHE A 281 25.44 -15.22 -9.97
N THR A 282 24.41 -15.80 -10.61
CA THR A 282 24.55 -16.92 -11.55
C THR A 282 23.58 -16.81 -12.72
N LYS A 283 23.99 -17.34 -13.89
CA LYS A 283 23.11 -17.56 -15.03
C LYS A 283 22.46 -18.93 -14.86
N VAL A 284 21.13 -18.98 -14.68
CA VAL A 284 20.40 -20.23 -14.40
C VAL A 284 19.84 -20.89 -15.65
N LYS A 285 19.44 -20.10 -16.66
CA LYS A 285 18.97 -20.55 -17.96
C LYS A 285 19.37 -19.56 -19.06
N GLN A 286 19.06 -19.88 -20.31
CA GLN A 286 19.13 -18.90 -21.38
C GLN A 286 18.19 -17.73 -21.04
N ASN A 287 18.69 -16.50 -21.09
CA ASN A 287 17.97 -15.27 -20.77
C ASN A 287 17.50 -15.13 -19.31
N GLN A 288 17.90 -16.01 -18.38
CA GLN A 288 17.55 -15.91 -16.97
C GLN A 288 18.78 -15.94 -16.08
N TYR A 289 18.80 -15.03 -15.12
CA TYR A 289 19.87 -14.82 -14.15
C TYR A 289 19.28 -14.72 -12.75
N LEU A 290 19.93 -15.33 -11.77
CA LEU A 290 19.55 -15.29 -10.37
C LEU A 290 20.64 -14.60 -9.55
N ALA A 291 20.28 -13.65 -8.72
CA ALA A 291 21.12 -13.11 -7.67
C ALA A 291 20.50 -13.44 -6.31
N GLU A 292 21.27 -14.15 -5.46
CA GLU A 292 20.93 -14.30 -4.05
C GLU A 292 21.67 -13.20 -3.26
N ILE A 293 20.92 -12.39 -2.50
CA ILE A 293 21.45 -11.19 -1.87
C ILE A 293 21.11 -11.21 -0.38
N THR A 294 22.12 -10.88 0.45
CA THR A 294 21.92 -10.56 1.86
C THR A 294 22.48 -9.19 2.14
N PHE A 295 21.63 -8.27 2.57
CA PHE A 295 22.04 -6.90 2.88
C PHE A 295 22.59 -6.79 4.30
N GLU A 296 23.68 -6.02 4.45
CA GLU A 296 24.33 -5.78 5.73
C GLU A 296 23.95 -4.43 6.35
N GLN A 297 23.51 -3.48 5.52
CA GLN A 297 23.16 -2.12 5.96
C GLN A 297 21.65 -1.94 6.03
N LEU A 298 21.18 -1.39 7.15
CA LEU A 298 19.78 -0.95 7.31
C LEU A 298 19.50 0.31 6.47
N GLY A 299 18.23 0.48 6.14
CA GLY A 299 17.73 1.61 5.36
C GLY A 299 17.83 1.38 3.87
N GLU A 300 18.05 2.44 3.13
CA GLU A 300 18.10 2.41 1.67
C GLU A 300 19.34 1.70 1.15
N ASN A 301 19.11 0.79 0.22
CA ASN A 301 20.13 0.04 -0.51
C ASN A 301 19.78 0.03 -1.99
N ALA A 302 20.79 0.03 -2.85
CA ALA A 302 20.59 -0.08 -4.28
C ALA A 302 21.43 -1.22 -4.88
N ILE A 303 20.85 -1.92 -5.85
CA ILE A 303 21.53 -2.91 -6.66
C ILE A 303 21.69 -2.34 -8.06
N ILE A 304 22.92 -2.22 -8.51
CA ILE A 304 23.29 -1.74 -9.85
C ILE A 304 23.50 -2.95 -10.74
N ILE A 305 22.85 -2.95 -11.90
CA ILE A 305 22.94 -4.01 -12.90
C ILE A 305 23.56 -3.42 -14.18
N ASP A 306 24.73 -3.96 -14.57
CA ASP A 306 25.36 -3.69 -15.86
C ASP A 306 24.96 -4.77 -16.87
N TYR A 307 24.40 -4.37 -18.02
CA TYR A 307 23.90 -5.30 -19.01
C TYR A 307 23.99 -4.76 -20.44
N GLY A 308 23.83 -5.63 -21.43
CA GLY A 308 23.86 -5.27 -22.85
C GLY A 308 25.09 -4.47 -23.24
N GLU A 309 24.95 -3.54 -24.19
CA GLU A 309 26.03 -2.67 -24.65
C GLU A 309 26.08 -1.37 -23.82
N ASN A 310 26.81 -1.40 -22.70
CA ASN A 310 26.98 -0.25 -21.79
C ASN A 310 25.68 0.29 -21.19
N GLN A 311 24.72 -0.59 -20.95
CA GLN A 311 23.46 -0.23 -20.30
C GLN A 311 23.54 -0.49 -18.79
N LYS A 312 22.91 0.39 -18.03
CA LYS A 312 22.83 0.27 -16.57
C LYS A 312 21.42 0.52 -16.10
N THR A 313 21.07 -0.17 -15.04
CA THR A 313 19.85 0.09 -14.27
C THR A 313 20.13 -0.01 -12.78
N LEU A 314 19.23 0.61 -12.00
CA LEU A 314 19.26 0.62 -10.56
C LEU A 314 17.96 -0.01 -10.04
N LEU A 315 18.07 -0.91 -9.09
CA LEU A 315 16.93 -1.41 -8.31
C LEU A 315 17.08 -0.94 -6.87
N GLU A 316 16.03 -0.38 -6.33
CA GLU A 316 16.01 0.15 -4.97
C GLU A 316 15.41 -0.84 -4.00
N PHE A 317 16.08 -1.05 -2.87
CA PHE A 317 15.65 -1.90 -1.77
C PHE A 317 15.66 -1.10 -0.48
N PHE A 318 14.80 -1.50 0.45
CA PHE A 318 14.82 -0.99 1.80
C PHE A 318 14.98 -2.12 2.80
N VAL A 319 15.98 -2.02 3.66
CA VAL A 319 16.29 -3.03 4.68
C VAL A 319 15.82 -2.53 6.03
N THR A 320 14.86 -3.24 6.62
CA THR A 320 14.28 -2.90 7.93
C THR A 320 15.01 -3.65 9.07
N GLU A 321 14.81 -3.17 10.28
CA GLU A 321 15.06 -4.03 11.46
C GLU A 321 14.12 -5.26 11.43
N PRO A 322 14.40 -6.32 12.21
CA PRO A 322 13.45 -7.42 12.39
C PRO A 322 12.07 -6.90 12.81
N ILE A 323 11.02 -7.50 12.29
CA ILE A 323 9.65 -6.98 12.45
C ILE A 323 9.20 -6.92 13.92
N ASP A 324 9.55 -7.94 14.71
CA ASP A 324 9.27 -7.96 16.15
C ASP A 324 9.94 -6.80 16.89
N THR A 325 11.14 -6.42 16.46
CA THR A 325 11.88 -5.26 16.99
C THR A 325 11.17 -3.95 16.63
N LEU A 326 10.70 -3.80 15.39
CA LEU A 326 9.95 -2.62 14.95
C LEU A 326 8.67 -2.45 15.77
N LEU A 327 7.89 -3.51 15.89
CA LEU A 327 6.64 -3.50 16.66
C LEU A 327 6.87 -3.17 18.15
N ALA A 328 7.89 -3.76 18.75
CA ALA A 328 8.21 -3.54 20.16
C ALA A 328 8.68 -2.10 20.43
N LYS A 329 9.56 -1.55 19.60
CA LYS A 329 10.04 -0.16 19.74
C LYS A 329 8.91 0.85 19.61
N ARG A 330 8.06 0.69 18.58
CA ARG A 330 6.94 1.62 18.37
C ARG A 330 5.95 1.60 19.53
N ALA A 331 5.57 0.41 19.98
CA ALA A 331 4.65 0.26 21.10
C ALA A 331 5.21 0.87 22.40
N ALA A 332 6.47 0.60 22.70
CA ALA A 332 7.12 1.16 23.87
C ALA A 332 7.21 2.70 23.82
N PHE A 333 7.53 3.26 22.65
CA PHE A 333 7.59 4.72 22.47
C PHE A 333 6.23 5.39 22.68
N ILE A 334 5.16 4.84 22.05
CA ILE A 334 3.80 5.37 22.21
C ILE A 334 3.40 5.40 23.71
N ALA A 335 3.64 4.30 24.41
CA ALA A 335 3.31 4.21 25.84
C ALA A 335 4.14 5.16 26.71
N ASP A 336 5.45 5.29 26.44
CA ASP A 336 6.35 6.19 27.20
C ASP A 336 6.00 7.68 26.99
N LYS A 337 5.52 8.05 25.81
CA LYS A 337 5.22 9.45 25.44
C LYS A 337 3.76 9.86 25.67
N GLN A 338 2.96 9.05 26.37
CA GLN A 338 1.60 9.41 26.71
C GLN A 338 1.55 10.63 27.65
N ILE A 339 0.52 11.45 27.53
CA ILE A 339 0.28 12.58 28.43
C ILE A 339 -0.22 12.10 29.79
N HIS A 340 0.51 12.47 30.85
CA HIS A 340 0.18 12.17 32.26
C HIS A 340 0.09 13.46 33.08
N ASP A 341 -0.86 14.33 32.75
CA ASP A 341 -1.13 15.55 33.50
C ASP A 341 -2.62 15.72 33.73
N ALA A 342 -3.05 15.48 34.96
CA ALA A 342 -4.44 15.56 35.38
C ALA A 342 -5.05 16.99 35.30
N SER A 343 -4.26 18.02 35.09
CA SER A 343 -4.74 19.38 34.89
C SER A 343 -5.14 19.68 33.46
N LEU A 344 -4.73 18.82 32.51
CA LEU A 344 -5.01 18.97 31.09
C LEU A 344 -6.28 18.19 30.70
N TRP A 345 -7.12 18.80 29.85
CA TRP A 345 -8.32 18.14 29.33
C TRP A 345 -7.98 16.95 28.42
N TYR A 346 -6.77 16.91 27.87
CA TYR A 346 -6.27 15.81 27.04
C TYR A 346 -5.33 14.88 27.81
N ASN A 347 -5.48 14.78 29.15
CA ASN A 347 -4.79 13.77 29.95
C ASN A 347 -5.10 12.38 29.42
N GLY A 348 -4.07 11.56 29.22
CA GLY A 348 -4.19 10.23 28.66
C GLY A 348 -4.02 10.15 27.15
N LEU A 349 -3.98 11.27 26.43
CA LEU A 349 -3.83 11.30 24.97
C LEU A 349 -2.47 10.75 24.53
N PHE A 350 -2.46 10.00 23.45
CA PHE A 350 -1.26 9.62 22.71
C PHE A 350 -1.03 10.65 21.59
N CYS A 351 -0.12 11.59 21.84
CA CYS A 351 0.17 12.69 20.92
C CYS A 351 1.09 12.27 19.77
N GLU A 352 1.11 13.08 18.72
CA GLU A 352 2.11 12.99 17.66
C GLU A 352 3.49 13.46 18.16
N TRP A 353 4.53 13.06 17.43
CA TRP A 353 5.91 13.40 17.74
C TRP A 353 6.54 14.27 16.65
N ASN A 354 7.23 15.31 17.04
CA ASN A 354 8.04 16.12 16.15
C ASN A 354 9.51 15.68 16.27
N ASN A 355 10.03 15.03 15.24
CA ASN A 355 11.42 14.57 15.21
C ASN A 355 12.44 15.71 15.15
N GLU A 356 12.09 16.89 14.62
CA GLU A 356 13.02 18.02 14.53
C GLU A 356 13.24 18.70 15.86
N THR A 357 12.15 18.88 16.62
CA THR A 357 12.20 19.59 17.92
C THR A 357 12.25 18.64 19.11
N HIS A 358 12.10 17.33 18.88
CA HIS A 358 12.00 16.29 19.91
C HIS A 358 10.91 16.60 20.95
N THR A 359 9.73 17.01 20.46
CA THR A 359 8.59 17.39 21.32
C THR A 359 7.31 16.67 20.89
N LEU A 360 6.40 16.48 21.86
CA LEU A 360 5.05 16.01 21.57
C LEU A 360 4.22 17.16 20.97
N LEU A 361 3.44 16.85 19.91
CA LEU A 361 2.46 17.73 19.31
C LEU A 361 1.10 17.51 19.98
N SER A 362 0.84 18.27 21.01
CA SER A 362 -0.41 18.24 21.76
C SER A 362 -1.39 19.30 21.25
N PRO A 363 -2.63 19.32 21.77
CA PRO A 363 -3.60 20.39 21.49
C PRO A 363 -3.09 21.83 21.79
N ASP A 364 -2.05 21.98 22.60
CA ASP A 364 -1.49 23.29 22.95
C ASP A 364 -0.36 23.76 22.03
N ASN A 365 0.18 22.88 21.18
CA ASN A 365 1.34 23.20 20.34
C ASN A 365 1.34 22.50 18.96
N TYR A 366 0.22 21.93 18.53
CA TYR A 366 0.10 21.22 17.26
C TYR A 366 0.45 22.08 16.05
N ASP A 367 0.22 23.39 16.11
CA ASP A 367 0.47 24.37 15.07
C ASP A 367 1.95 24.75 14.89
N ASN A 368 2.84 24.23 15.73
CA ASN A 368 4.29 24.36 15.55
C ASN A 368 4.77 23.67 14.25
N ILE A 369 4.01 22.74 13.69
CA ILE A 369 4.22 22.21 12.34
C ILE A 369 3.12 22.75 11.44
N LYS A 370 3.53 23.44 10.37
CA LYS A 370 2.62 23.97 9.37
C LYS A 370 1.77 22.85 8.75
N GLY A 371 0.46 23.05 8.69
CA GLY A 371 -0.48 22.12 8.05
C GLY A 371 -1.13 21.14 9.02
N TRP A 372 -0.63 20.98 10.22
CA TRP A 372 -1.28 20.15 11.22
C TRP A 372 -2.56 20.80 11.75
N ARG A 373 -3.53 19.96 12.06
CA ARG A 373 -4.83 20.36 12.61
C ARG A 373 -5.09 19.59 13.90
N ILE A 374 -5.75 20.25 14.86
CA ILE A 374 -5.97 19.65 16.18
C ILE A 374 -6.78 18.36 16.15
N TYR A 375 -7.72 18.20 15.22
CA TYR A 375 -8.53 16.99 15.15
C TYR A 375 -7.70 15.77 14.72
N GLU A 376 -6.70 15.95 13.87
CA GLU A 376 -5.77 14.90 13.47
C GLU A 376 -4.98 14.33 14.64
N VAL A 377 -4.75 15.14 15.68
CA VAL A 377 -4.04 14.70 16.88
C VAL A 377 -4.96 13.97 17.86
N THR A 378 -6.24 14.33 17.90
CA THR A 378 -7.15 13.96 19.00
C THR A 378 -8.23 12.95 18.64
N CYS A 379 -8.83 13.04 17.48
CA CYS A 379 -10.07 12.33 17.14
C CYS A 379 -10.21 11.90 15.67
N ASP A 380 -9.21 12.07 14.85
CA ASP A 380 -9.15 11.53 13.48
C ASP A 380 -8.29 10.25 13.44
N ASP A 381 -8.27 9.58 12.29
CA ASP A 381 -7.49 8.35 12.08
C ASP A 381 -6.05 8.44 12.59
N PRO A 382 -5.30 9.56 12.39
CA PRO A 382 -3.97 9.71 12.95
C PRO A 382 -3.91 9.60 14.47
N GLY A 383 -4.83 10.26 15.16
CA GLY A 383 -4.90 10.23 16.63
C GLY A 383 -5.38 8.90 17.18
N LEU A 384 -6.34 8.26 16.49
CA LEU A 384 -6.99 7.03 16.94
C LEU A 384 -6.23 5.76 16.55
N SER A 385 -5.35 5.81 15.57
CA SER A 385 -4.55 4.65 15.14
C SER A 385 -3.52 4.21 16.18
N LYS A 386 -2.94 5.13 16.95
CA LYS A 386 -1.94 4.81 17.99
C LYS A 386 -2.49 3.89 19.07
N PRO A 387 -3.59 4.21 19.76
CA PRO A 387 -4.17 3.30 20.74
C PRO A 387 -4.69 2.01 20.10
N ALA A 388 -5.19 2.05 18.86
CA ALA A 388 -5.63 0.86 18.13
C ALA A 388 -4.47 -0.12 17.85
N PHE A 389 -3.32 0.40 17.37
CA PHE A 389 -2.10 -0.39 17.21
C PHE A 389 -1.60 -0.94 18.55
N LEU A 390 -1.48 -0.08 19.57
CA LEU A 390 -0.96 -0.48 20.87
C LEU A 390 -1.81 -1.59 21.49
N ALA A 391 -3.14 -1.50 21.41
CA ALA A 391 -4.05 -2.54 21.87
C ALA A 391 -3.91 -3.84 21.06
N SER A 392 -3.84 -3.75 19.74
CA SER A 392 -3.70 -4.91 18.85
C SER A 392 -2.37 -5.65 19.10
N LYS A 393 -1.27 -4.94 19.29
CA LYS A 393 0.04 -5.53 19.64
C LYS A 393 -0.02 -6.21 21.01
N ASN A 394 -0.68 -5.62 21.98
CA ASN A 394 -0.76 -6.18 23.33
C ASN A 394 -1.74 -7.36 23.46
N ALA A 395 -2.70 -7.50 22.57
CA ALA A 395 -3.51 -8.72 22.48
C ALA A 395 -2.70 -9.97 22.11
N VAL A 396 -1.56 -9.78 21.42
CA VAL A 396 -0.66 -10.88 21.00
C VAL A 396 0.60 -10.94 21.85
N LEU A 397 1.22 -9.80 22.14
CA LEU A 397 2.51 -9.66 22.84
C LEU A 397 2.38 -8.62 23.98
N PRO A 398 1.66 -8.93 25.07
CA PRO A 398 1.33 -7.95 26.08
C PRO A 398 2.50 -7.56 26.97
N ARG A 399 2.50 -6.29 27.33
CA ARG A 399 3.36 -5.69 28.34
C ARG A 399 2.51 -4.89 29.32
N GLN A 400 2.77 -5.01 30.63
CA GLN A 400 1.97 -4.36 31.67
C GLN A 400 1.98 -2.83 31.57
N ASP A 401 3.12 -2.25 31.24
CA ASP A 401 3.29 -0.78 31.09
C ASP A 401 2.47 -0.23 29.92
N GLU A 402 2.47 -0.93 28.80
CA GLU A 402 1.69 -0.56 27.60
C GLU A 402 0.18 -0.73 27.82
N VAL A 403 -0.23 -1.79 28.52
CA VAL A 403 -1.64 -2.01 28.89
C VAL A 403 -2.12 -0.97 29.90
N ALA A 404 -1.27 -0.59 30.85
CA ALA A 404 -1.59 0.49 31.77
C ALA A 404 -1.76 1.85 31.07
N ALA A 405 -0.98 2.11 30.01
CA ALA A 405 -1.15 3.30 29.18
C ALA A 405 -2.50 3.29 28.43
N LEU A 406 -2.91 2.13 27.88
CA LEU A 406 -4.24 1.99 27.26
C LEU A 406 -5.39 2.23 28.26
N ASP A 407 -5.29 1.67 29.46
CA ASP A 407 -6.25 1.91 30.52
C ASP A 407 -6.34 3.38 30.92
N HIS A 408 -5.19 4.06 30.96
CA HIS A 408 -5.11 5.49 31.25
C HIS A 408 -5.79 6.32 30.15
N TYR A 409 -5.55 5.99 28.87
CA TYR A 409 -6.21 6.59 27.71
C TYR A 409 -7.74 6.40 27.78
N ILE A 410 -8.20 5.18 27.98
CA ILE A 410 -9.63 4.85 28.08
C ILE A 410 -10.31 5.64 29.20
N LYS A 411 -9.67 5.69 30.36
CA LYS A 411 -10.25 6.30 31.55
C LYS A 411 -10.31 7.81 31.52
N TYR A 412 -9.26 8.46 31.02
CA TYR A 412 -9.12 9.91 31.20
C TYR A 412 -9.35 10.70 29.92
N PHE A 413 -9.15 10.09 28.74
CA PHE A 413 -9.37 10.76 27.47
C PHE A 413 -10.62 10.27 26.73
N VAL A 414 -10.86 8.96 26.68
CA VAL A 414 -11.96 8.40 25.88
C VAL A 414 -13.30 8.51 26.61
N TRP A 415 -13.45 7.79 27.72
CA TRP A 415 -14.74 7.64 28.37
C TRP A 415 -15.15 8.91 29.13
N GLY A 416 -16.22 9.55 28.65
CA GLY A 416 -16.66 10.85 29.18
C GLY A 416 -15.87 12.05 28.62
N GLY A 417 -14.95 11.79 27.70
CA GLY A 417 -14.21 12.77 26.90
C GLY A 417 -14.55 12.60 25.43
N LEU A 418 -13.69 11.97 24.66
CA LEU A 418 -13.91 11.69 23.23
C LEU A 418 -15.21 10.90 22.99
N GLN A 419 -15.57 10.02 23.88
CA GLN A 419 -16.77 9.18 23.80
C GLN A 419 -17.83 9.60 24.81
N CYS A 420 -19.09 9.63 24.37
CA CYS A 420 -20.24 9.85 25.24
C CYS A 420 -20.43 8.69 26.20
N THR A 421 -20.78 8.99 27.46
CA THR A 421 -21.14 8.01 28.48
C THR A 421 -22.57 7.50 28.30
N THR A 422 -22.98 6.56 29.16
CA THR A 422 -24.35 6.04 29.18
C THR A 422 -25.41 7.02 29.69
N GLU A 423 -25.01 8.14 30.28
CA GLU A 423 -25.88 9.17 30.86
C GLU A 423 -26.18 10.31 29.87
N GLU A 424 -25.53 10.33 28.71
CA GLU A 424 -25.66 11.34 27.68
C GLU A 424 -26.65 10.91 26.59
N GLU A 425 -27.13 11.86 25.80
CA GLU A 425 -28.21 11.69 24.82
C GLU A 425 -27.85 10.63 23.74
N TYR A 426 -26.57 10.57 23.32
CA TYR A 426 -26.08 9.61 22.34
C TYR A 426 -25.02 8.67 22.96
N PRO A 427 -25.44 7.68 23.79
CA PRO A 427 -24.50 6.79 24.46
C PRO A 427 -23.54 6.12 23.48
N TYR A 428 -22.25 6.12 23.82
CA TYR A 428 -21.15 5.56 23.00
C TYR A 428 -20.85 6.33 21.70
N GLY A 429 -21.49 7.47 21.45
CA GLY A 429 -21.13 8.37 20.36
C GLY A 429 -19.71 8.88 20.48
N LEU A 430 -19.00 9.05 19.36
CA LEU A 430 -17.64 9.55 19.31
C LEU A 430 -17.57 10.91 18.64
N TYR A 431 -16.92 11.85 19.29
CA TYR A 431 -16.76 13.21 18.76
C TYR A 431 -15.69 13.25 17.66
N GLY A 432 -16.07 13.68 16.46
CA GLY A 432 -15.17 13.84 15.32
C GLY A 432 -14.41 15.18 15.29
N ILE A 433 -14.58 16.05 16.32
CA ILE A 433 -13.83 17.30 16.48
C ILE A 433 -13.42 17.51 17.94
N PRO A 434 -12.33 18.26 18.21
CA PRO A 434 -11.78 18.43 19.55
C PRO A 434 -12.55 19.40 20.44
N ASP A 435 -13.45 20.20 19.90
CA ASP A 435 -14.19 21.21 20.68
C ASP A 435 -15.18 20.62 21.70
N TRP A 436 -15.37 19.29 21.68
CA TRP A 436 -16.18 18.57 22.66
C TRP A 436 -15.81 18.91 24.13
N HIS A 437 -14.57 19.18 24.43
CA HIS A 437 -14.13 19.55 25.78
C HIS A 437 -14.67 20.91 26.25
N LYS A 438 -15.06 21.78 25.31
CA LYS A 438 -15.64 23.10 25.58
C LYS A 438 -17.16 23.10 25.46
N ASN A 439 -17.69 22.34 24.52
CA ASN A 439 -19.08 22.47 24.05
C ASN A 439 -19.91 21.20 24.25
N ARG A 440 -19.43 20.20 24.99
CA ARG A 440 -20.06 18.89 25.17
C ARG A 440 -21.53 18.95 25.58
N ASN A 441 -21.88 19.90 26.42
CA ASN A 441 -23.23 20.12 26.92
C ASN A 441 -23.91 21.36 26.29
N SER A 442 -23.44 21.80 25.13
CA SER A 442 -24.02 22.94 24.42
C SER A 442 -25.31 22.54 23.76
N ASP A 443 -26.32 23.42 23.86
CA ASP A 443 -27.58 23.29 23.10
C ASP A 443 -27.42 23.67 21.60
N ASP A 444 -26.20 24.02 21.17
CA ASP A 444 -25.88 24.36 19.80
C ASP A 444 -25.79 23.08 18.95
N PRO A 445 -26.76 22.80 18.06
CA PRO A 445 -26.71 21.61 17.21
C PRO A 445 -25.71 21.69 16.06
N GLY A 446 -25.09 22.85 15.84
CA GLY A 446 -24.16 23.09 14.73
C GLY A 446 -22.73 22.60 15.03
N GLU A 447 -21.74 23.28 14.42
CA GLU A 447 -20.32 22.92 14.42
C GLU A 447 -19.66 22.76 15.81
N ARG A 448 -20.36 22.97 16.92
CA ARG A 448 -19.81 23.02 18.28
C ARG A 448 -20.53 22.17 19.31
N GLY A 449 -21.64 21.54 18.95
CA GLY A 449 -22.52 20.87 19.88
C GLY A 449 -22.54 19.36 19.82
N GLN A 450 -23.61 18.80 20.34
CA GLN A 450 -23.85 17.36 20.47
C GLN A 450 -23.85 16.61 19.12
N GLU A 451 -24.12 17.31 18.00
CA GLU A 451 -24.19 16.70 16.66
C GLU A 451 -22.82 16.38 16.04
N HIS A 452 -21.70 16.68 16.71
CA HIS A 452 -20.36 16.35 16.21
C HIS A 452 -19.89 14.91 16.50
N ILE A 453 -20.80 13.98 16.67
CA ILE A 453 -20.56 12.54 16.82
C ILE A 453 -20.87 11.77 15.53
N TRP A 454 -20.59 12.36 14.41
CA TRP A 454 -21.01 11.96 13.07
C TRP A 454 -19.98 11.15 12.26
N ARG A 455 -18.68 11.19 12.62
CA ARG A 455 -17.64 10.61 11.79
C ARG A 455 -17.59 9.09 11.94
N ILE A 456 -18.07 8.38 10.92
CA ILE A 456 -18.18 6.91 10.94
C ILE A 456 -16.82 6.20 11.05
N TYR A 457 -15.73 6.82 10.58
CA TYR A 457 -14.37 6.24 10.60
C TYR A 457 -13.79 6.09 12.02
N ASP A 458 -14.20 6.93 12.97
CA ASP A 458 -13.64 6.96 14.32
C ASP A 458 -14.07 5.75 15.16
N TYR A 459 -15.30 5.26 14.94
CA TYR A 459 -15.92 4.20 15.75
C TYR A 459 -15.19 2.85 15.71
N PRO A 460 -14.76 2.33 14.54
CA PRO A 460 -14.05 1.05 14.49
C PRO A 460 -12.74 1.05 15.27
N HIS A 461 -12.02 2.18 15.30
CA HIS A 461 -10.77 2.29 16.06
C HIS A 461 -11.00 2.10 17.56
N ILE A 462 -11.98 2.80 18.11
CA ILE A 462 -12.31 2.70 19.55
C ILE A 462 -12.97 1.36 19.89
N ALA A 463 -13.82 0.82 19.01
CA ALA A 463 -14.33 -0.53 19.17
C ALA A 463 -13.21 -1.57 19.20
N LEU A 464 -12.19 -1.42 18.34
CA LEU A 464 -11.00 -2.27 18.33
C LEU A 464 -10.20 -2.14 19.63
N VAL A 465 -9.96 -0.92 20.13
CA VAL A 465 -9.26 -0.71 21.40
C VAL A 465 -9.96 -1.48 22.53
N TYR A 466 -11.27 -1.31 22.69
CA TYR A 466 -12.04 -2.02 23.73
C TYR A 466 -12.02 -3.53 23.52
N PHE A 467 -12.13 -3.99 22.28
CA PHE A 467 -12.14 -5.42 22.00
C PHE A 467 -10.77 -6.07 22.29
N ARG A 468 -9.68 -5.43 21.91
CA ARG A 468 -8.33 -5.92 22.24
C ARG A 468 -8.05 -5.90 23.76
N MET A 469 -8.57 -4.91 24.47
CA MET A 469 -8.53 -4.90 25.93
C MET A 469 -9.38 -6.03 26.56
N TYR A 470 -10.51 -6.40 25.95
CA TYR A 470 -11.26 -7.61 26.34
C TYR A 470 -10.38 -8.86 26.18
N GLU A 471 -9.70 -9.03 25.05
CA GLU A 471 -8.83 -10.17 24.80
C GLU A 471 -7.67 -10.22 25.80
N ILE A 472 -7.04 -9.08 26.09
CA ILE A 472 -5.98 -8.99 27.10
C ILE A 472 -6.51 -9.46 28.47
N ALA A 473 -7.62 -8.92 28.91
CA ALA A 473 -8.22 -9.28 30.21
C ALA A 473 -8.67 -10.76 30.28
N ALA A 474 -9.13 -11.33 29.15
CA ALA A 474 -9.62 -12.70 29.08
C ALA A 474 -8.48 -13.73 29.00
N TYR A 475 -7.43 -13.46 28.23
CA TYR A 475 -6.44 -14.48 27.87
C TYR A 475 -5.05 -14.27 28.48
N HIS A 476 -4.73 -13.08 29.03
CA HIS A 476 -3.41 -12.77 29.60
C HIS A 476 -3.50 -12.50 31.12
N SER A 477 -3.78 -13.51 31.92
CA SER A 477 -4.01 -13.40 33.37
C SER A 477 -2.85 -12.80 34.17
N TYR A 478 -1.65 -12.71 33.60
CA TYR A 478 -0.48 -12.07 34.22
C TYR A 478 -0.42 -10.56 33.98
N VAL A 479 -1.31 -10.01 33.16
CA VAL A 479 -1.46 -8.57 32.91
C VAL A 479 -2.70 -8.07 33.63
N GLN A 480 -2.58 -6.95 34.34
CA GLN A 480 -3.69 -6.36 35.05
C GLN A 480 -4.35 -5.26 34.20
N THR A 481 -5.67 -5.27 34.17
CA THR A 481 -6.50 -4.26 33.50
C THR A 481 -7.41 -3.55 34.51
N GLN A 482 -7.83 -2.30 34.22
CA GLN A 482 -8.69 -1.53 35.13
C GLN A 482 -10.16 -1.97 35.08
N LEU A 483 -10.66 -2.34 33.92
CA LEU A 483 -12.01 -2.86 33.74
C LEU A 483 -11.99 -4.40 33.63
N SER A 484 -13.10 -5.03 33.89
CA SER A 484 -13.28 -6.45 33.65
C SER A 484 -13.41 -6.76 32.15
N LYS A 485 -13.19 -8.01 31.78
CA LYS A 485 -13.37 -8.43 30.37
C LYS A 485 -14.81 -8.19 29.89
N GLU A 486 -15.80 -8.37 30.76
CA GLU A 486 -17.21 -8.14 30.47
C GLU A 486 -17.49 -6.66 30.14
N GLU A 487 -16.88 -5.73 30.90
CA GLU A 487 -17.02 -4.29 30.67
C GLU A 487 -16.37 -3.84 29.37
N TYR A 488 -15.17 -4.35 29.05
CA TYR A 488 -14.52 -4.06 27.77
C TYR A 488 -15.33 -4.60 26.58
N LEU A 489 -15.82 -5.84 26.65
CA LEU A 489 -16.65 -6.44 25.60
C LEU A 489 -17.96 -5.67 25.41
N GLU A 490 -18.57 -5.22 26.51
CA GLU A 490 -19.78 -4.38 26.46
C GLU A 490 -19.51 -3.07 25.73
N ARG A 491 -18.44 -2.37 26.08
CA ARG A 491 -18.05 -1.10 25.41
C ARG A 491 -17.72 -1.31 23.93
N ALA A 492 -17.01 -2.38 23.57
CA ALA A 492 -16.74 -2.73 22.18
C ALA A 492 -18.02 -2.94 21.38
N TYR A 493 -18.95 -3.73 21.93
CA TYR A 493 -20.24 -4.01 21.33
C TYR A 493 -21.10 -2.75 21.13
N GLN A 494 -21.22 -1.93 22.16
CA GLN A 494 -22.05 -0.71 22.11
C GLN A 494 -21.46 0.34 21.17
N THR A 495 -20.12 0.50 21.14
CA THR A 495 -19.42 1.39 20.19
C THR A 495 -19.66 0.93 18.75
N ALA A 496 -19.57 -0.37 18.48
CA ALA A 496 -19.88 -0.92 17.16
C ALA A 496 -21.35 -0.72 16.74
N LEU A 497 -22.30 -0.78 17.67
CA LEU A 497 -23.71 -0.45 17.39
C LEU A 497 -23.88 1.05 17.12
N ALA A 498 -23.27 1.91 17.93
CA ALA A 498 -23.35 3.34 17.80
C ALA A 498 -22.88 3.81 16.41
N MET A 499 -21.83 3.20 15.86
CA MET A 499 -21.36 3.45 14.50
C MET A 499 -22.46 3.31 13.43
N PHE A 500 -23.29 2.28 13.54
CA PHE A 500 -24.36 2.03 12.57
C PHE A 500 -25.58 2.93 12.75
N GLN A 501 -25.75 3.53 13.92
CA GLN A 501 -26.99 4.21 14.29
C GLN A 501 -26.82 5.73 14.35
N ILE A 502 -25.82 6.22 15.07
CA ILE A 502 -25.71 7.64 15.42
C ILE A 502 -25.37 8.54 14.23
N PRO A 503 -24.30 8.26 13.44
CA PRO A 503 -23.98 9.11 12.29
C PRO A 503 -25.07 9.15 11.22
N ASP A 504 -25.76 8.03 11.00
CA ASP A 504 -26.89 7.96 10.06
C ASP A 504 -28.10 8.80 10.53
N GLU A 505 -28.38 8.81 11.86
CA GLU A 505 -29.41 9.62 12.46
C GLU A 505 -29.12 11.12 12.38
N ILE A 506 -27.88 11.52 12.67
CA ILE A 506 -27.50 12.94 12.80
C ILE A 506 -27.27 13.61 11.45
N VAL A 507 -26.47 12.99 10.57
CA VAL A 507 -26.04 13.61 9.29
C VAL A 507 -26.35 12.76 8.07
N GLN A 508 -27.07 11.65 8.22
CA GLN A 508 -27.40 10.69 7.16
C GLN A 508 -26.16 10.10 6.47
N TRP A 509 -25.05 10.01 7.18
CA TRP A 509 -23.87 9.32 6.72
C TRP A 509 -23.86 7.87 7.24
N SER A 510 -24.19 6.95 6.36
CA SER A 510 -24.42 5.56 6.74
C SER A 510 -23.16 4.72 6.68
N ALA A 511 -22.75 4.18 7.82
CA ALA A 511 -21.70 3.18 7.90
C ALA A 511 -22.00 1.89 7.09
N LEU A 512 -23.24 1.69 6.66
CA LEU A 512 -23.61 0.55 5.81
C LEU A 512 -23.10 0.66 4.38
N GLN A 513 -22.74 1.87 3.93
CA GLN A 513 -22.39 2.16 2.53
C GLN A 513 -20.92 2.49 2.31
N THR A 514 -20.13 2.51 3.37
CA THR A 514 -18.72 2.92 3.33
C THR A 514 -17.83 1.85 3.95
N GLY A 515 -16.78 1.43 3.26
CA GLY A 515 -15.74 0.58 3.81
C GLY A 515 -14.84 1.37 4.76
N LEU A 516 -14.62 0.85 5.97
CA LEU A 516 -13.95 1.58 7.04
C LEU A 516 -12.67 0.86 7.50
N TYR A 517 -11.71 1.63 7.99
CA TYR A 517 -10.53 1.09 8.67
C TYR A 517 -10.93 0.29 9.92
N ASN A 518 -10.19 -0.78 10.19
CA ASN A 518 -10.33 -1.58 11.42
C ASN A 518 -11.72 -2.20 11.68
N GLU A 519 -12.69 -2.03 10.79
CA GLU A 519 -14.04 -2.55 11.03
C GLU A 519 -14.15 -4.08 11.01
N LEU A 520 -13.10 -4.78 10.59
CA LEU A 520 -13.02 -6.25 10.69
C LEU A 520 -13.05 -6.75 12.14
N VAL A 521 -12.93 -5.87 13.12
CA VAL A 521 -13.17 -6.17 14.53
C VAL A 521 -14.65 -6.57 14.79
N ILE A 522 -15.60 -6.15 13.96
CA ILE A 522 -17.05 -6.39 14.18
C ILE A 522 -17.39 -7.89 14.16
N PRO A 523 -16.99 -8.68 13.15
CA PRO A 523 -17.14 -10.14 13.20
C PRO A 523 -16.46 -10.78 14.43
N GLU A 524 -15.32 -10.27 14.87
CA GLU A 524 -14.62 -10.77 16.06
C GLU A 524 -15.42 -10.49 17.34
N ILE A 525 -15.99 -9.29 17.47
CA ILE A 525 -16.90 -8.94 18.59
C ILE A 525 -18.14 -9.85 18.59
N ILE A 526 -18.74 -10.09 17.42
CA ILE A 526 -19.90 -11.00 17.30
C ILE A 526 -19.54 -12.40 17.80
N GLN A 527 -18.39 -12.93 17.41
CA GLN A 527 -17.94 -14.24 17.82
C GLN A 527 -17.66 -14.29 19.34
N ALA A 528 -17.01 -13.27 19.90
CA ALA A 528 -16.74 -13.19 21.34
C ALA A 528 -18.03 -13.11 22.16
N LEU A 529 -19.05 -12.38 21.69
CA LEU A 529 -20.37 -12.36 22.33
C LEU A 529 -21.05 -13.74 22.31
N GLU A 530 -20.86 -14.54 21.27
CA GLU A 530 -21.34 -15.92 21.22
C GLU A 530 -20.60 -16.83 22.19
N ASP A 531 -19.27 -16.71 22.23
CA ASP A 531 -18.42 -17.47 23.14
C ASP A 531 -18.75 -17.18 24.62
N GLU A 532 -19.09 -15.92 24.95
CA GLU A 532 -19.54 -15.47 26.26
C GLU A 532 -21.06 -15.69 26.50
N ASN A 533 -21.72 -16.44 25.62
CA ASN A 533 -23.15 -16.76 25.66
C ASN A 533 -24.11 -15.54 25.65
N GLN A 534 -23.65 -14.40 25.12
CA GLN A 534 -24.45 -13.18 24.96
C GLN A 534 -25.20 -13.16 23.62
N LEU A 535 -25.93 -14.21 23.31
CA LEU A 535 -26.50 -14.53 22.01
C LEU A 535 -27.46 -13.46 21.45
N GLN A 536 -28.15 -12.69 22.29
CA GLN A 536 -29.04 -11.62 21.83
C GLN A 536 -28.27 -10.45 21.29
N LYS A 537 -27.17 -10.06 21.94
CA LYS A 537 -26.29 -8.98 21.49
C LYS A 537 -25.58 -9.38 20.20
N ALA A 538 -25.06 -10.61 20.15
CA ALA A 538 -24.43 -11.15 18.93
C ALA A 538 -25.38 -11.08 17.73
N ARG A 539 -26.64 -11.52 17.89
CA ARG A 539 -27.65 -11.47 16.83
C ARG A 539 -27.98 -10.02 16.42
N ARG A 540 -28.03 -9.09 17.37
CA ARG A 540 -28.33 -7.67 17.07
C ARG A 540 -27.22 -7.05 16.24
N LEU A 541 -25.95 -7.23 16.62
CA LEU A 541 -24.81 -6.69 15.89
C LEU A 541 -24.64 -7.36 14.53
N ARG A 542 -24.81 -8.70 14.47
CA ARG A 542 -24.78 -9.47 13.20
C ARG A 542 -25.80 -8.95 12.19
N ARG A 543 -27.00 -8.56 12.58
CA ARG A 543 -27.98 -7.97 11.65
C ARG A 543 -27.48 -6.69 10.98
N TRP A 544 -26.80 -5.83 11.72
CA TRP A 544 -26.20 -4.62 11.15
C TRP A 544 -25.06 -4.96 10.20
N TRP A 545 -24.18 -5.85 10.60
CA TRP A 545 -23.09 -6.33 9.77
C TRP A 545 -23.60 -6.96 8.47
N GLU A 546 -24.56 -7.85 8.53
CA GLU A 546 -25.14 -8.51 7.35
C GLU A 546 -25.89 -7.55 6.44
N ARG A 547 -26.50 -6.47 6.96
CA ARG A 547 -27.04 -5.41 6.12
C ARG A 547 -25.94 -4.69 5.32
N LYS A 548 -24.80 -4.41 5.93
CA LYS A 548 -23.63 -3.87 5.25
C LYS A 548 -23.10 -4.84 4.21
N VAL A 549 -22.95 -6.11 4.56
CA VAL A 549 -22.57 -7.19 3.64
C VAL A 549 -23.49 -7.23 2.42
N HIS A 550 -24.80 -7.17 2.63
CA HIS A 550 -25.77 -7.15 1.55
C HIS A 550 -25.62 -5.93 0.63
N TYR A 551 -25.38 -4.76 1.19
CA TYR A 551 -25.17 -3.55 0.38
C TYR A 551 -23.97 -3.75 -0.56
N PHE A 552 -22.80 -4.16 -0.05
CA PHE A 552 -21.62 -4.36 -0.87
C PHE A 552 -21.74 -5.53 -1.85
N ALA A 553 -22.38 -6.62 -1.45
CA ALA A 553 -22.54 -7.79 -2.32
C ALA A 553 -23.55 -7.58 -3.48
N VAL A 554 -24.53 -6.69 -3.31
CA VAL A 554 -25.68 -6.61 -4.25
C VAL A 554 -25.91 -5.23 -4.85
N LYS A 555 -25.71 -4.16 -4.06
CA LYS A 555 -26.12 -2.79 -4.42
C LYS A 555 -24.99 -1.85 -4.78
N CYS A 556 -23.78 -2.09 -4.25
CA CYS A 556 -22.62 -1.25 -4.48
C CYS A 556 -22.13 -1.44 -5.91
N ASP A 557 -21.99 -0.35 -6.64
CA ASP A 557 -21.38 -0.28 -7.97
C ASP A 557 -20.06 0.51 -7.99
N ASP A 558 -19.67 1.05 -6.84
CA ASP A 558 -18.38 1.72 -6.63
C ASP A 558 -17.31 0.69 -6.26
N ILE A 559 -16.26 0.60 -7.06
CA ILE A 559 -15.17 -0.35 -6.85
C ILE A 559 -14.34 -0.06 -5.61
N PHE A 560 -14.33 1.18 -5.14
CA PHE A 560 -13.61 1.57 -3.91
C PHE A 560 -14.48 1.46 -2.67
N GLY A 561 -15.75 1.86 -2.77
CA GLY A 561 -16.71 1.81 -1.66
C GLY A 561 -16.23 2.61 -0.45
N SER A 562 -15.68 3.80 -0.64
CA SER A 562 -15.06 4.61 0.39
C SER A 562 -15.44 6.09 0.33
N GLU A 563 -14.70 6.95 1.03
CA GLU A 563 -14.99 8.37 1.24
C GLU A 563 -14.72 9.24 0.00
N TYR A 564 -13.79 8.85 -0.85
CA TYR A 564 -13.36 9.62 -2.01
C TYR A 564 -13.64 8.87 -3.32
N PRO A 565 -13.72 9.57 -4.46
CA PRO A 565 -13.95 8.95 -5.78
C PRO A 565 -12.92 7.91 -6.18
N PHE A 566 -11.68 8.07 -5.73
CA PHE A 566 -10.61 7.08 -5.78
C PHE A 566 -10.02 6.97 -4.38
N ASP A 567 -10.23 5.84 -3.72
CA ASP A 567 -9.80 5.67 -2.33
C ASP A 567 -9.56 4.19 -2.01
N THR A 568 -8.34 3.86 -1.69
CA THR A 568 -7.95 2.48 -1.37
C THR A 568 -8.23 2.08 0.09
N THR A 569 -8.77 2.98 0.90
CA THR A 569 -9.15 2.74 2.30
C THR A 569 -10.09 1.55 2.46
N GLY A 570 -11.10 1.47 1.61
CA GLY A 570 -12.16 0.47 1.73
C GLY A 570 -11.75 -0.95 1.38
N PHE A 571 -10.64 -1.20 0.69
CA PHE A 571 -10.33 -2.53 0.14
C PHE A 571 -10.17 -3.64 1.19
N GLU A 572 -9.65 -3.34 2.37
CA GLU A 572 -9.54 -4.32 3.45
C GLU A 572 -10.93 -4.83 3.86
N SER A 573 -11.85 -3.92 4.12
CA SER A 573 -13.16 -4.25 4.64
C SER A 573 -14.11 -4.79 3.58
N THR A 574 -14.17 -4.16 2.42
CA THR A 574 -15.11 -4.53 1.36
C THR A 574 -14.83 -5.92 0.81
N GLN A 575 -13.57 -6.32 0.70
CA GLN A 575 -13.20 -7.69 0.35
C GLN A 575 -13.68 -8.71 1.40
N ALA A 576 -13.52 -8.39 2.68
CA ALA A 576 -13.96 -9.25 3.78
C ALA A 576 -15.49 -9.37 3.86
N LEU A 577 -16.21 -8.26 3.64
CA LEU A 577 -17.67 -8.24 3.58
C LEU A 577 -18.20 -9.20 2.50
N VAL A 578 -17.62 -9.14 1.32
CA VAL A 578 -18.05 -9.99 0.21
C VAL A 578 -17.63 -11.44 0.41
N THR A 579 -16.48 -11.69 0.99
CA THR A 579 -16.05 -13.04 1.38
C THR A 579 -17.00 -13.63 2.44
N TYR A 580 -17.46 -12.82 3.40
CA TYR A 580 -18.49 -13.23 4.36
C TYR A 580 -19.80 -13.62 3.64
N ALA A 581 -20.23 -12.81 2.66
CA ALA A 581 -21.43 -13.11 1.87
C ALA A 581 -21.35 -14.45 1.15
N LEU A 582 -20.21 -14.74 0.53
CA LEU A 582 -19.98 -15.98 -0.22
C LEU A 582 -19.95 -17.23 0.70
N ASN A 583 -19.41 -17.08 1.92
CA ASN A 583 -19.23 -18.20 2.85
C ASN A 583 -20.49 -18.52 3.66
N ASN A 584 -21.34 -17.54 3.98
CA ASN A 584 -22.42 -17.72 4.92
C ASN A 584 -23.83 -17.76 4.27
N GLY A 585 -23.99 -17.19 3.08
CA GLY A 585 -25.31 -16.91 2.52
C GLY A 585 -26.10 -15.95 3.43
N LEU A 586 -26.98 -15.16 2.90
CA LEU A 586 -27.74 -14.21 3.71
C LEU A 586 -29.19 -14.66 3.90
N THR A 587 -29.54 -15.02 5.12
CA THR A 587 -30.92 -15.33 5.51
C THR A 587 -31.71 -14.11 5.98
N VAL A 588 -31.03 -12.96 6.16
CA VAL A 588 -31.60 -11.75 6.81
C VAL A 588 -32.49 -10.92 5.88
N PHE A 589 -32.36 -11.09 4.58
CA PHE A 589 -33.02 -10.22 3.57
C PHE A 589 -34.12 -10.95 2.82
N GLN A 590 -35.15 -11.38 3.56
CA GLN A 590 -36.38 -12.02 2.98
C GLN A 590 -37.18 -11.08 2.10
N ASP A 591 -36.93 -9.76 2.16
CA ASP A 591 -37.67 -8.76 1.37
C ASP A 591 -37.08 -8.46 0.00
N ASP A 592 -35.86 -8.88 -0.27
CA ASP A 592 -35.24 -8.66 -1.56
C ASP A 592 -35.70 -9.73 -2.56
N LYS A 593 -36.26 -9.27 -3.68
CA LYS A 593 -36.69 -10.11 -4.81
C LYS A 593 -35.51 -10.80 -5.54
N ILE A 594 -34.39 -10.99 -4.84
CA ILE A 594 -33.19 -11.60 -5.39
C ILE A 594 -33.10 -13.06 -4.96
N THR A 595 -32.74 -13.92 -5.88
CA THR A 595 -32.52 -15.34 -5.58
C THR A 595 -31.14 -15.55 -4.94
N ALA A 596 -30.97 -16.68 -4.24
CA ALA A 596 -29.68 -17.04 -3.64
C ALA A 596 -28.58 -17.18 -4.72
N GLU A 597 -28.96 -17.66 -5.90
CA GLU A 597 -28.02 -17.77 -7.04
C GLU A 597 -27.60 -16.40 -7.57
N GLU A 598 -28.53 -15.48 -7.75
CA GLU A 598 -28.23 -14.09 -8.18
C GLU A 598 -27.38 -13.36 -7.16
N PHE A 599 -27.68 -13.55 -5.85
CA PHE A 599 -26.87 -13.00 -4.77
C PHE A 599 -25.41 -13.50 -4.85
N HIS A 600 -25.23 -14.82 -4.98
CA HIS A 600 -23.91 -15.41 -5.09
C HIS A 600 -23.15 -14.93 -6.33
N GLN A 601 -23.83 -14.83 -7.50
CA GLN A 601 -23.20 -14.33 -8.73
C GLN A 601 -22.76 -12.86 -8.61
N LYS A 602 -23.60 -12.00 -8.02
CA LYS A 602 -23.26 -10.58 -7.80
C LYS A 602 -22.09 -10.43 -6.81
N ALA A 603 -22.16 -11.14 -5.68
CA ALA A 603 -21.07 -11.12 -4.70
C ALA A 603 -19.73 -11.57 -5.30
N LYS A 604 -19.75 -12.64 -6.10
CA LYS A 604 -18.54 -13.14 -6.76
C LYS A 604 -18.00 -12.18 -7.81
N ALA A 605 -18.88 -11.52 -8.56
CA ALA A 605 -18.49 -10.50 -9.55
C ALA A 605 -17.84 -9.28 -8.86
N PHE A 606 -18.42 -8.82 -7.75
CA PHE A 606 -17.89 -7.70 -6.98
C PHE A 606 -16.54 -8.06 -6.33
N GLN A 607 -16.42 -9.25 -5.73
CA GLN A 607 -15.16 -9.74 -5.18
C GLN A 607 -14.03 -9.73 -6.22
N LYS A 608 -14.33 -10.21 -7.43
CA LYS A 608 -13.36 -10.22 -8.52
C LYS A 608 -12.90 -8.82 -8.89
N ILE A 609 -13.83 -7.90 -9.14
CA ILE A 609 -13.51 -6.52 -9.53
C ILE A 609 -12.71 -5.81 -8.43
N GLN A 610 -13.06 -6.00 -7.19
CA GLN A 610 -12.33 -5.40 -6.07
C GLN A 610 -10.90 -5.94 -5.94
N LEU A 611 -10.71 -7.22 -6.10
CA LEU A 611 -9.37 -7.81 -6.08
C LEU A 611 -8.52 -7.29 -7.23
N GLU A 612 -9.09 -7.21 -8.43
CA GLU A 612 -8.40 -6.68 -9.62
C GLU A 612 -8.06 -5.19 -9.44
N ALA A 613 -8.96 -4.39 -8.89
CA ALA A 613 -8.70 -2.98 -8.56
C ALA A 613 -7.62 -2.83 -7.47
N ASN A 614 -7.68 -3.66 -6.43
CA ASN A 614 -6.68 -3.69 -5.36
C ASN A 614 -5.27 -4.02 -5.91
N ILE A 615 -5.16 -4.97 -6.84
CA ILE A 615 -3.92 -5.32 -7.53
C ILE A 615 -3.47 -4.17 -8.45
N ALA A 616 -4.40 -3.60 -9.23
CA ALA A 616 -4.11 -2.48 -10.13
C ALA A 616 -3.54 -1.27 -9.39
N CYS A 617 -4.07 -0.96 -8.20
CA CYS A 617 -3.55 0.13 -7.37
C CYS A 617 -2.09 -0.09 -6.91
N ARG A 618 -1.62 -1.33 -6.85
CA ARG A 618 -0.23 -1.65 -6.49
C ARG A 618 0.73 -1.67 -7.66
N GLY A 619 0.23 -1.94 -8.87
CA GLY A 619 1.04 -1.98 -10.08
C GLY A 619 1.69 -3.32 -10.38
N TYR A 620 1.47 -4.37 -9.61
CA TYR A 620 1.83 -5.77 -9.86
C TYR A 620 3.34 -6.07 -10.02
N LEU A 621 4.11 -5.26 -10.77
CA LEU A 621 5.54 -5.47 -11.01
C LEU A 621 6.38 -4.97 -9.83
N GLU A 622 7.33 -5.78 -9.38
CA GLU A 622 8.13 -5.53 -8.18
C GLU A 622 8.79 -4.15 -8.12
N PRO A 623 9.50 -3.68 -9.16
CA PRO A 623 10.14 -2.36 -9.11
C PRO A 623 9.15 -1.19 -8.99
N VAL A 624 7.87 -1.41 -9.30
CA VAL A 624 6.85 -0.38 -9.33
C VAL A 624 6.25 -0.14 -7.94
N TYR A 625 5.96 -1.20 -7.19
CA TYR A 625 5.34 -1.08 -5.87
C TYR A 625 6.32 -1.13 -4.69
N TYR A 626 7.59 -0.98 -4.97
CA TYR A 626 8.69 -1.08 -4.02
C TYR A 626 8.49 -0.25 -2.75
N LEU A 627 8.19 1.04 -2.88
CA LEU A 627 8.10 1.94 -1.72
C LEU A 627 6.67 2.10 -1.20
N LEU A 628 5.75 2.39 -2.08
CA LEU A 628 4.43 2.87 -1.72
C LEU A 628 3.34 1.80 -1.86
N GLY A 629 3.66 0.65 -2.46
CA GLY A 629 2.66 -0.28 -2.93
C GLY A 629 1.83 0.26 -4.09
N SER A 630 2.10 1.50 -4.50
CA SER A 630 1.47 2.23 -5.60
C SER A 630 2.22 3.54 -5.83
N ASP A 631 2.27 4.01 -7.08
CA ASP A 631 2.82 5.32 -7.46
C ASP A 631 1.74 6.42 -7.55
N ILE A 632 0.54 6.13 -7.10
CA ILE A 632 -0.58 7.05 -7.15
C ILE A 632 -0.54 8.00 -5.96
N ARG A 633 -0.83 9.25 -6.23
CA ARG A 633 -0.86 10.30 -5.22
C ARG A 633 -2.22 10.92 -5.11
N GLY A 634 -2.58 11.21 -3.86
CA GLY A 634 -3.80 11.89 -3.55
C GLY A 634 -3.77 13.36 -3.98
N ASN A 635 -4.93 13.81 -4.36
CA ASN A 635 -5.34 15.19 -4.35
C ASN A 635 -6.72 15.25 -3.68
N ASN A 636 -7.43 16.36 -3.77
CA ASN A 636 -8.77 16.46 -3.15
C ASN A 636 -9.82 15.46 -3.67
N ALA A 637 -9.53 14.69 -4.70
CA ALA A 637 -10.49 13.81 -5.36
C ALA A 637 -10.11 12.32 -5.29
N PHE A 638 -8.91 11.98 -4.88
CA PHE A 638 -8.47 10.59 -4.70
C PHE A 638 -7.44 10.45 -3.59
N TYR A 639 -7.44 9.29 -2.95
CA TYR A 639 -6.69 9.02 -1.76
C TYR A 639 -6.12 7.61 -1.77
N THR A 640 -4.79 7.50 -1.78
CA THR A 640 -4.09 6.24 -1.57
C THR A 640 -2.76 6.51 -0.88
N LEU A 641 -2.55 5.84 0.23
CA LEU A 641 -1.37 5.99 1.06
C LEU A 641 -0.69 4.64 1.27
N SER A 642 0.57 4.67 1.62
CA SER A 642 1.40 3.48 1.73
C SER A 642 0.85 2.44 2.71
N TYR A 643 0.33 2.84 3.85
CA TYR A 643 -0.22 1.93 4.87
C TYR A 643 -1.49 1.19 4.42
N MET A 644 -2.27 1.74 3.49
CA MET A 644 -3.44 1.06 2.91
C MET A 644 -3.03 -0.21 2.17
N SER A 645 -1.83 -0.25 1.60
CA SER A 645 -1.26 -1.46 0.99
C SER A 645 -1.05 -2.57 2.01
N GLN A 646 -0.61 -2.25 3.22
CA GLN A 646 -0.46 -3.22 4.31
C GLN A 646 -1.82 -3.77 4.76
N MET A 647 -2.80 -2.89 4.95
CA MET A 647 -4.13 -3.28 5.41
C MET A 647 -4.83 -4.24 4.43
N ALA A 648 -4.80 -3.93 3.15
CA ALA A 648 -5.51 -4.69 2.12
C ALA A 648 -4.69 -5.87 1.52
N SER A 649 -3.48 -6.14 2.02
CA SER A 649 -2.61 -7.22 1.54
C SER A 649 -3.20 -8.62 1.79
N GLY A 650 -3.94 -8.78 2.89
CA GLY A 650 -4.56 -10.05 3.26
C GLY A 650 -5.50 -10.61 2.20
N ALA A 651 -6.25 -9.76 1.51
CA ALA A 651 -7.14 -10.16 0.42
C ALA A 651 -6.39 -10.81 -0.76
N ILE A 652 -5.20 -10.29 -1.10
CA ILE A 652 -4.35 -10.83 -2.16
C ILE A 652 -3.73 -12.17 -1.73
N LEU A 653 -3.27 -12.27 -0.48
CA LEU A 653 -2.72 -13.50 0.08
C LEU A 653 -3.78 -14.62 0.12
N ASP A 654 -4.99 -14.32 0.55
CA ASP A 654 -6.10 -15.28 0.58
C ASP A 654 -6.50 -15.72 -0.83
N ALA A 655 -6.54 -14.82 -1.80
CA ALA A 655 -6.78 -15.15 -3.20
C ALA A 655 -5.68 -16.05 -3.79
N GLY A 656 -4.41 -15.85 -3.42
CA GLY A 656 -3.29 -16.73 -3.77
C GLY A 656 -3.41 -18.12 -3.13
N PHE A 657 -3.87 -18.20 -1.89
CA PHE A 657 -4.14 -19.46 -1.23
C PHE A 657 -5.25 -20.26 -1.95
N ASP A 658 -6.35 -19.60 -2.29
CA ASP A 658 -7.53 -20.23 -2.86
C ASP A 658 -7.37 -20.59 -4.35
N ASN A 659 -6.49 -19.91 -5.10
CA ASN A 659 -6.34 -20.11 -6.53
C ASN A 659 -4.90 -20.51 -6.92
N PRO A 660 -4.66 -21.81 -7.23
CA PRO A 660 -3.33 -22.28 -7.59
C PRO A 660 -2.76 -21.65 -8.88
N ALA A 661 -3.61 -21.16 -9.79
CA ALA A 661 -3.15 -20.58 -11.06
C ALA A 661 -2.40 -19.24 -10.89
N VAL A 662 -2.65 -18.52 -9.78
CA VAL A 662 -2.05 -17.22 -9.49
C VAL A 662 -1.23 -17.22 -8.20
N ARG A 663 -1.06 -18.37 -7.56
CA ARG A 663 -0.47 -18.52 -6.23
C ARG A 663 0.93 -17.94 -6.13
N ASP A 664 1.82 -18.31 -7.06
CA ASP A 664 3.20 -17.82 -7.08
C ASP A 664 3.24 -16.29 -7.09
N GLU A 665 2.44 -15.67 -7.97
CA GLU A 665 2.43 -14.21 -8.12
C GLU A 665 1.70 -13.50 -6.97
N TYR A 666 0.58 -14.05 -6.50
CA TYR A 666 -0.20 -13.39 -5.45
C TYR A 666 0.42 -13.51 -4.06
N PHE A 667 1.15 -14.58 -3.77
CA PHE A 667 1.93 -14.65 -2.53
C PHE A 667 3.07 -13.62 -2.54
N LYS A 668 3.77 -13.48 -3.65
CA LYS A 668 4.79 -12.46 -3.84
C LYS A 668 4.24 -11.05 -3.69
N LEU A 669 3.19 -10.73 -4.46
CA LEU A 669 2.56 -9.41 -4.44
C LEU A 669 1.94 -9.10 -3.08
N GLY A 670 1.18 -10.03 -2.50
CA GLY A 670 0.53 -9.84 -1.21
C GLY A 670 1.52 -9.65 -0.08
N TYR A 671 2.59 -10.46 -0.04
CA TYR A 671 3.63 -10.31 0.98
C TYR A 671 4.46 -9.03 0.77
N ALA A 672 4.83 -8.69 -0.45
CA ALA A 672 5.51 -7.44 -0.75
C ALA A 672 4.62 -6.23 -0.42
N SER A 673 3.31 -6.31 -0.65
CA SER A 673 2.35 -5.27 -0.23
C SER A 673 2.28 -5.13 1.29
N LEU A 674 2.39 -6.25 2.03
CA LEU A 674 2.44 -6.24 3.49
C LEU A 674 3.67 -5.50 4.03
N LEU A 675 4.78 -5.51 3.30
CA LEU A 675 6.03 -4.87 3.69
C LEU A 675 6.35 -3.56 2.94
N SER A 676 5.80 -3.32 1.75
CA SER A 676 6.23 -2.24 0.86
C SER A 676 6.19 -0.85 1.50
N SER A 677 5.17 -0.56 2.29
CA SER A 677 5.04 0.72 2.97
C SER A 677 6.05 0.94 4.10
N TRP A 678 6.70 -0.11 4.60
CA TRP A 678 7.73 0.02 5.65
C TRP A 678 8.94 0.83 5.20
N ALA A 679 9.25 0.85 3.90
CA ALA A 679 10.31 1.69 3.36
C ALA A 679 10.00 3.18 3.61
N LEU A 680 8.79 3.63 3.30
CA LEU A 680 8.36 5.00 3.58
C LEU A 680 8.26 5.25 5.08
N LEU A 681 7.64 4.32 5.82
CA LEU A 681 7.42 4.46 7.25
C LEU A 681 8.73 4.55 8.05
N ASN A 682 9.82 3.96 7.56
CA ASN A 682 11.11 3.88 8.23
C ASN A 682 12.24 4.64 7.51
N SER A 683 11.95 5.52 6.57
CA SER A 683 12.96 6.22 5.77
C SER A 683 13.38 7.59 6.32
N GLY A 684 12.84 8.01 7.44
CA GLY A 684 13.21 9.26 8.09
C GLY A 684 14.60 9.24 8.72
N THR A 685 14.94 10.35 9.38
CA THR A 685 16.10 10.47 10.25
C THR A 685 15.65 10.88 11.65
N LYS A 686 16.49 10.70 12.65
CA LYS A 686 16.18 11.12 14.04
C LYS A 686 15.89 12.61 14.20
N ASP A 687 16.35 13.42 13.27
CA ASP A 687 16.27 14.89 13.31
C ASP A 687 15.38 15.44 12.17
N SER A 688 14.54 14.60 11.53
CA SER A 688 13.68 15.01 10.42
C SER A 688 12.28 14.40 10.52
N ASN A 689 11.28 15.19 10.09
CA ASN A 689 9.89 14.73 10.01
C ASN A 689 9.51 14.13 8.67
N TYR A 690 10.43 14.06 7.72
CA TYR A 690 10.14 13.30 6.50
C TYR A 690 10.44 11.81 6.72
N GLY A 691 9.60 10.95 6.18
CA GLY A 691 9.56 9.56 6.60
C GLY A 691 9.11 9.48 8.06
N TYR A 692 8.30 8.53 8.41
CA TYR A 692 7.69 8.54 9.74
C TYR A 692 8.66 8.18 10.85
N TRP A 693 9.56 7.28 10.55
CA TRP A 693 10.48 6.69 11.51
C TRP A 693 11.86 6.56 10.87
N PHE A 694 12.86 6.33 11.67
CA PHE A 694 14.22 6.11 11.20
C PHE A 694 14.72 4.71 11.59
N PRO A 695 15.45 4.01 10.69
CA PRO A 695 15.92 2.66 10.97
C PRO A 695 17.18 2.67 11.81
N GLY A 696 17.43 1.56 12.52
CA GLY A 696 18.70 1.25 13.10
C GLY A 696 18.79 1.41 14.62
N LYS A 697 20.01 1.30 15.11
CA LYS A 697 20.30 1.17 16.55
C LYS A 697 19.84 2.39 17.39
N GLU A 698 19.86 3.57 16.79
CA GLU A 698 19.47 4.81 17.47
C GLU A 698 17.95 5.04 17.49
N SER A 699 17.19 4.28 16.70
CA SER A 699 15.74 4.38 16.70
C SER A 699 15.17 3.89 18.02
N ASP A 700 14.39 4.73 18.65
CA ASP A 700 13.65 4.48 19.89
C ASP A 700 12.15 4.24 19.66
N GLY A 701 11.69 4.24 18.41
CA GLY A 701 10.27 4.11 18.02
C GLY A 701 9.59 5.46 17.79
N ALA A 702 10.33 6.58 17.88
CA ALA A 702 9.81 7.89 17.51
C ALA A 702 9.40 7.92 16.04
N ALA A 703 8.28 8.53 15.76
CA ALA A 703 7.80 8.74 14.38
C ALA A 703 7.29 10.17 14.24
N GLY A 704 7.92 10.93 13.35
CA GLY A 704 7.39 12.21 12.88
C GLY A 704 6.44 11.97 11.71
N GLY A 705 5.65 12.95 11.35
CA GLY A 705 4.72 12.78 10.26
C GLY A 705 4.23 14.09 9.67
N GLY A 706 3.62 13.97 8.51
CA GLY A 706 2.91 15.01 7.79
C GLY A 706 1.85 14.39 6.91
N PHE A 707 1.21 15.16 6.10
CA PHE A 707 -0.01 14.70 5.43
C PHE A 707 0.00 14.88 3.91
N GLU A 708 0.96 15.60 3.36
CA GLU A 708 0.93 16.03 1.98
C GLU A 708 2.07 15.41 1.15
N PRO A 709 1.87 15.20 -0.15
CA PRO A 709 2.93 14.80 -1.05
C PRO A 709 3.98 15.91 -1.17
N ALA A 710 5.22 15.53 -1.35
CA ALA A 710 6.32 16.45 -1.48
C ALA A 710 7.06 16.29 -2.81
N PRO A 711 7.60 17.38 -3.38
CA PRO A 711 8.47 17.30 -4.53
C PRO A 711 9.76 16.54 -4.21
N TYR A 712 10.43 16.04 -5.26
CA TYR A 712 11.72 15.41 -5.10
C TYR A 712 12.75 16.36 -4.47
N GLY A 713 13.52 15.84 -3.54
CA GLY A 713 14.59 16.52 -2.86
C GLY A 713 14.21 17.27 -1.60
N TYR A 714 12.93 17.46 -1.33
CA TYR A 714 12.41 18.05 -0.11
C TYR A 714 10.92 17.75 0.12
N THR A 715 10.48 17.76 1.35
CA THR A 715 9.08 17.60 1.72
C THR A 715 8.29 18.89 1.44
N TRP A 716 6.97 18.83 1.53
CA TRP A 716 6.14 20.03 1.46
C TRP A 716 6.38 21.00 2.63
N LEU A 717 6.99 20.54 3.73
CA LEU A 717 7.51 21.35 4.80
C LEU A 717 8.90 21.95 4.50
N GLU A 718 9.38 21.78 3.26
CA GLU A 718 10.69 22.24 2.80
C GLU A 718 11.88 21.53 3.49
N GLN A 719 11.63 20.32 4.04
CA GLN A 719 12.68 19.50 4.63
C GLN A 719 13.41 18.66 3.56
N PRO A 720 14.76 18.58 3.63
CA PRO A 720 15.52 17.79 2.66
C PRO A 720 15.20 16.30 2.74
N HIS A 721 15.10 15.64 1.59
CA HIS A 721 15.15 14.19 1.47
C HIS A 721 15.74 13.80 0.11
N HIS A 722 16.05 12.54 -0.09
CA HIS A 722 16.86 12.05 -1.20
C HIS A 722 16.13 11.11 -2.15
N ARG A 723 14.82 11.13 -2.15
CA ARG A 723 14.01 10.36 -3.09
C ARG A 723 13.06 11.26 -3.87
N GLY A 724 12.41 10.70 -4.84
CA GLY A 724 11.36 11.37 -5.60
C GLY A 724 10.22 11.88 -4.73
N SER A 725 9.10 12.18 -5.30
CA SER A 725 7.96 12.67 -4.52
C SER A 725 7.52 11.67 -3.45
N TRP A 726 7.33 12.15 -2.24
CA TRP A 726 6.96 11.36 -1.07
C TRP A 726 5.59 11.75 -0.56
N TYR A 727 4.87 10.72 -0.14
CA TYR A 727 3.78 10.89 0.80
C TYR A 727 4.24 10.53 2.18
N TYR A 728 3.81 11.28 3.16
CA TYR A 728 3.80 10.84 4.53
C TYR A 728 2.54 11.38 5.22
N SER A 729 2.01 10.63 6.16
CA SER A 729 0.88 11.00 6.98
C SER A 729 1.15 10.57 8.42
N CYS A 730 0.37 11.09 9.32
CA CYS A 730 0.41 10.70 10.72
C CYS A 730 -0.28 9.35 11.01
N GLU A 731 -0.74 8.63 9.99
CA GLU A 731 -1.50 7.38 10.10
C GLU A 731 -0.65 6.11 10.04
N ILE A 732 0.63 6.21 10.33
CA ILE A 732 1.58 5.09 10.32
C ILE A 732 1.08 3.89 11.16
N ASP A 733 0.53 4.17 12.34
CA ASP A 733 0.11 3.13 13.27
C ASP A 733 -1.11 2.35 12.75
N LEU A 734 -1.85 2.92 11.82
CA LEU A 734 -2.92 2.23 11.09
C LEU A 734 -2.36 1.13 10.18
N GLY A 735 -1.26 1.41 9.48
CA GLY A 735 -0.51 0.40 8.74
C GLY A 735 -0.01 -0.74 9.63
N TYR A 736 0.47 -0.43 10.82
CA TYR A 736 0.84 -1.44 11.81
C TYR A 736 -0.36 -2.28 12.29
N CYS A 737 -1.55 -1.71 12.44
CA CYS A 737 -2.77 -2.48 12.70
C CYS A 737 -3.04 -3.48 11.55
N GLY A 738 -2.95 -3.05 10.32
CA GLY A 738 -3.09 -3.90 9.13
C GLY A 738 -2.03 -5.01 9.07
N TYR A 739 -0.78 -4.68 9.40
CA TYR A 739 0.29 -5.68 9.50
C TYR A 739 -0.04 -6.77 10.54
N LEU A 740 -0.38 -6.41 11.78
CA LEU A 740 -0.71 -7.37 12.84
C LEU A 740 -1.86 -8.30 12.44
N ARG A 741 -2.83 -7.77 11.70
CA ARG A 741 -3.98 -8.54 11.21
C ARG A 741 -3.61 -9.55 10.13
N ASN A 742 -2.68 -9.17 9.23
CA ASN A 742 -2.34 -9.94 8.02
C ASN A 742 -0.99 -10.66 8.10
N ALA A 743 -0.19 -10.43 9.14
CA ALA A 743 1.11 -11.07 9.32
C ALA A 743 1.02 -12.59 9.21
N CYS A 744 1.90 -13.19 8.42
CA CYS A 744 1.94 -14.63 8.23
C CYS A 744 3.34 -15.08 7.81
N THR A 745 3.66 -16.34 8.08
CA THR A 745 4.80 -17.02 7.49
C THR A 745 4.31 -17.98 6.42
N ILE A 746 4.88 -17.88 5.19
CA ILE A 746 4.49 -18.69 4.05
C ILE A 746 5.71 -19.47 3.58
N VAL A 747 5.62 -20.81 3.61
CA VAL A 747 6.58 -21.71 2.96
C VAL A 747 5.93 -22.16 1.65
N HIS A 748 6.51 -21.78 0.53
CA HIS A 748 5.95 -22.03 -0.79
C HIS A 748 7.00 -22.55 -1.76
N LYS A 749 6.60 -23.48 -2.62
CA LYS A 749 7.43 -23.95 -3.73
C LYS A 749 7.03 -23.23 -5.02
N ASP A 750 7.69 -22.10 -5.27
CA ASP A 750 7.53 -21.34 -6.50
C ASP A 750 8.09 -22.06 -7.72
N LYS A 751 7.45 -21.93 -8.88
CA LYS A 751 7.86 -22.60 -10.14
C LYS A 751 9.21 -22.16 -10.66
N GLU A 752 9.60 -20.91 -10.42
CA GLU A 752 10.83 -20.30 -10.95
C GLU A 752 11.92 -20.20 -9.88
N LEU A 753 11.55 -19.88 -8.63
CA LEU A 753 12.46 -19.64 -7.52
C LEU A 753 12.70 -20.87 -6.62
N GLY A 754 11.87 -21.92 -6.78
CA GLY A 754 11.94 -23.10 -5.92
C GLY A 754 11.35 -22.88 -4.53
N TRP A 755 11.92 -23.50 -3.50
CA TRP A 755 11.42 -23.34 -2.13
C TRP A 755 11.73 -21.95 -1.57
N MET A 756 10.68 -21.22 -1.25
CA MET A 756 10.69 -19.87 -0.70
C MET A 756 10.08 -19.83 0.69
N CYS A 757 10.55 -18.89 1.51
CA CYS A 757 9.91 -18.55 2.78
C CYS A 757 9.68 -17.04 2.85
N TYR A 758 8.43 -16.65 3.01
CA TYR A 758 8.04 -15.27 3.29
C TYR A 758 7.76 -15.16 4.78
N GLY A 759 8.27 -14.13 5.44
CA GLY A 759 8.11 -13.90 6.86
C GLY A 759 8.85 -14.88 7.77
N GLY A 760 9.94 -15.47 7.27
CA GLY A 760 10.75 -16.43 8.02
C GLY A 760 11.90 -17.01 7.23
N GLU A 761 12.45 -18.09 7.72
CA GLU A 761 13.56 -18.81 7.08
C GLU A 761 13.24 -20.30 6.98
N ILE A 762 13.82 -20.96 5.96
CA ILE A 762 13.76 -22.41 5.79
C ILE A 762 15.15 -23.03 5.73
N THR A 763 15.26 -24.21 6.29
CA THR A 763 16.40 -25.09 6.11
C THR A 763 15.94 -26.37 5.41
N SER A 764 16.57 -26.70 4.28
CA SER A 764 16.24 -27.85 3.47
C SER A 764 17.17 -28.99 3.76
N GLN A 765 16.62 -30.16 4.07
CA GLN A 765 17.35 -31.42 4.30
C GLN A 765 16.63 -32.52 3.52
N GLU A 766 17.32 -33.15 2.56
CA GLU A 766 16.75 -34.24 1.74
C GLU A 766 15.25 -34.12 1.46
N GLU A 767 14.41 -34.89 2.16
CA GLU A 767 12.96 -34.92 2.00
C GLU A 767 12.20 -33.94 2.92
N ASN A 768 12.90 -33.27 3.84
CA ASN A 768 12.31 -32.43 4.87
C ASN A 768 12.65 -30.96 4.68
N LEU A 769 11.78 -30.10 5.22
CA LEU A 769 12.04 -28.70 5.47
C LEU A 769 11.80 -28.41 6.95
N SER A 770 12.65 -27.60 7.56
CA SER A 770 12.32 -26.93 8.80
C SER A 770 12.14 -25.45 8.54
N ALA A 771 11.12 -24.84 9.15
CA ALA A 771 10.87 -23.42 9.02
C ALA A 771 10.92 -22.72 10.37
N THR A 772 11.46 -21.49 10.37
CA THR A 772 11.46 -20.59 11.53
C THR A 772 10.68 -19.34 11.17
N MET A 773 9.62 -19.04 11.90
CA MET A 773 8.80 -17.86 11.72
C MET A 773 9.52 -16.60 12.22
N LYS A 774 9.41 -15.50 11.45
CA LYS A 774 9.98 -14.18 11.78
C LYS A 774 8.99 -13.04 11.54
N ASP A 775 7.71 -13.35 11.37
CA ASP A 775 6.67 -12.36 11.12
C ASP A 775 6.30 -11.49 12.34
N GLY A 776 6.84 -11.79 13.52
CA GLY A 776 6.62 -11.06 14.76
C GLY A 776 5.27 -11.27 15.44
N VAL A 777 4.33 -12.01 14.83
CA VAL A 777 2.97 -12.29 15.35
C VAL A 777 2.78 -13.77 15.65
N TYR A 778 3.31 -14.65 14.80
CA TYR A 778 3.33 -16.10 14.98
C TYR A 778 1.95 -16.76 15.04
N GLN A 779 0.97 -16.19 14.35
CA GLN A 779 -0.41 -16.70 14.41
C GLN A 779 -0.90 -17.33 13.11
N ARG A 780 -0.20 -17.11 12.00
CA ARG A 780 -0.60 -17.62 10.68
C ARG A 780 0.55 -18.27 9.97
N PHE A 781 0.28 -19.47 9.45
CA PHE A 781 1.25 -20.26 8.70
C PHE A 781 0.60 -20.84 7.45
N ILE A 782 1.29 -20.72 6.30
CA ILE A 782 0.87 -21.30 5.03
C ILE A 782 1.99 -22.20 4.51
N TYR A 783 1.62 -23.40 4.07
CA TYR A 783 2.51 -24.35 3.40
C TYR A 783 1.90 -24.76 2.08
N SER A 784 2.61 -24.57 0.94
CA SER A 784 2.01 -24.77 -0.39
C SER A 784 3.03 -25.03 -1.51
N ASP A 785 2.51 -25.57 -2.61
CA ASP A 785 3.11 -25.62 -3.95
C ASP A 785 2.03 -25.33 -5.02
N GLU A 786 2.28 -25.71 -6.25
CA GLU A 786 1.33 -25.58 -7.36
C GLU A 786 0.00 -26.33 -7.12
N HIS A 787 0.02 -27.46 -6.40
CA HIS A 787 -1.13 -28.36 -6.25
C HIS A 787 -1.70 -28.34 -4.84
N HIS A 788 -0.84 -28.26 -3.83
CA HIS A 788 -1.20 -28.41 -2.43
C HIS A 788 -1.13 -27.05 -1.72
N ALA A 789 -2.05 -26.84 -0.79
CA ALA A 789 -2.01 -25.70 0.12
C ALA A 789 -2.66 -26.03 1.46
N VAL A 790 -1.97 -25.70 2.54
CA VAL A 790 -2.48 -25.78 3.92
C VAL A 790 -2.27 -24.43 4.58
N LYS A 791 -3.32 -23.90 5.22
CA LYS A 791 -3.29 -22.65 6.00
C LYS A 791 -3.74 -22.95 7.43
N ILE A 792 -2.96 -22.52 8.41
CA ILE A 792 -3.22 -22.66 9.84
C ILE A 792 -3.29 -21.26 10.44
N ASN A 793 -4.42 -20.93 11.07
CA ASN A 793 -4.63 -19.71 11.82
C ASN A 793 -4.88 -20.04 13.28
N VAL A 794 -4.21 -19.30 14.18
CA VAL A 794 -4.30 -19.49 15.62
C VAL A 794 -4.81 -18.21 16.28
N ASN A 795 -5.92 -18.30 17.00
CA ASN A 795 -6.45 -17.21 17.82
C ASN A 795 -6.28 -17.57 19.30
N TYR A 796 -5.96 -16.58 20.14
CA TYR A 796 -5.73 -16.74 21.58
C TYR A 796 -4.53 -17.65 21.92
N GLY A 797 -3.59 -17.72 21.01
CA GLY A 797 -2.38 -18.50 21.09
C GLY A 797 -1.41 -18.13 19.97
N LYS A 798 -0.32 -18.88 19.88
CA LYS A 798 0.69 -18.73 18.84
C LYS A 798 1.31 -20.06 18.44
N ILE A 799 1.90 -20.11 17.26
CA ILE A 799 2.79 -21.16 16.80
C ILE A 799 4.19 -20.87 17.37
N GLN A 800 4.88 -21.89 17.86
CA GLN A 800 6.27 -21.74 18.32
C GLN A 800 7.18 -21.59 17.09
N ALA A 801 7.92 -20.49 17.05
CA ALA A 801 8.64 -20.04 15.86
C ALA A 801 9.53 -21.09 15.19
N ASP A 802 10.22 -21.92 16.00
CA ASP A 802 11.25 -22.87 15.55
C ASP A 802 10.75 -24.32 15.46
N SER A 803 9.44 -24.55 15.65
CA SER A 803 8.87 -25.89 15.82
C SER A 803 8.39 -26.55 14.54
N ILE A 804 8.48 -25.86 13.40
CA ILE A 804 7.82 -26.26 12.17
C ILE A 804 8.67 -27.25 11.38
N LEU A 805 8.12 -28.44 11.17
CA LEU A 805 8.70 -29.50 10.35
C LEU A 805 7.74 -29.90 9.23
N LEU A 806 8.23 -29.95 8.01
CA LEU A 806 7.46 -30.17 6.80
C LEU A 806 8.08 -31.28 5.96
N LYS A 807 7.25 -32.11 5.36
CA LYS A 807 7.64 -33.04 4.31
C LYS A 807 7.47 -32.40 2.93
N LYS A 808 8.50 -32.38 2.08
CA LYS A 808 8.47 -31.77 0.73
C LYS A 808 7.40 -32.32 -0.20
N ASP A 809 6.92 -33.53 0.08
CA ASP A 809 5.84 -34.22 -0.64
C ASP A 809 4.44 -33.94 -0.05
N PHE A 810 4.35 -33.04 0.92
CA PHE A 810 3.12 -32.68 1.64
C PHE A 810 2.50 -33.81 2.48
N SER A 811 3.15 -34.94 2.63
CA SER A 811 2.63 -36.08 3.41
C SER A 811 2.47 -35.77 4.89
N SER A 812 3.26 -34.86 5.45
CA SER A 812 3.16 -34.46 6.86
C SER A 812 3.61 -33.02 7.10
N LEU A 813 2.91 -32.36 8.03
CA LEU A 813 3.26 -31.06 8.62
C LEU A 813 3.14 -31.20 10.14
N GLU A 814 4.17 -30.78 10.88
CA GLU A 814 4.20 -30.77 12.35
C GLU A 814 4.56 -29.38 12.86
N LEU A 815 3.92 -28.93 13.94
CA LEU A 815 4.27 -27.70 14.64
C LEU A 815 3.78 -27.72 16.09
N ASP A 816 4.39 -26.90 16.94
CA ASP A 816 4.00 -26.75 18.34
C ASP A 816 3.17 -25.49 18.54
N LEU A 817 2.06 -25.64 19.26
CA LEU A 817 1.12 -24.58 19.60
C LEU A 817 1.26 -24.19 21.07
N GLN A 818 1.11 -22.89 21.34
CA GLN A 818 1.13 -22.34 22.69
C GLN A 818 -0.10 -21.45 22.91
N ALA A 819 -1.01 -21.87 23.78
CA ALA A 819 -2.14 -21.05 24.21
C ALA A 819 -1.70 -19.90 25.12
N PHE A 820 -2.36 -18.77 25.07
CA PHE A 820 -2.08 -17.64 25.95
C PHE A 820 -2.60 -17.85 27.37
N SER A 821 -3.63 -18.70 27.53
CA SER A 821 -4.22 -19.01 28.84
C SER A 821 -4.64 -20.48 28.96
N SER A 822 -5.06 -20.87 30.16
CA SER A 822 -5.66 -22.17 30.43
C SER A 822 -7.04 -22.39 29.77
N GLN A 823 -7.66 -21.35 29.23
CA GLN A 823 -8.90 -21.46 28.46
C GLN A 823 -8.68 -22.13 27.10
N GLY A 824 -7.42 -22.26 26.67
CA GLY A 824 -7.05 -22.81 25.40
C GLY A 824 -6.99 -21.75 24.29
N MET A 825 -6.89 -22.21 23.05
CA MET A 825 -6.81 -21.41 21.84
C MET A 825 -7.76 -21.98 20.79
N ARG A 826 -8.02 -21.18 19.77
CA ARG A 826 -8.81 -21.60 18.60
C ARG A 826 -7.87 -21.76 17.41
N VAL A 827 -7.92 -22.91 16.77
CA VAL A 827 -7.14 -23.19 15.56
C VAL A 827 -8.09 -23.42 14.40
N THR A 828 -7.86 -22.69 13.31
CA THR A 828 -8.60 -22.88 12.05
C THR A 828 -7.63 -23.39 11.00
N ILE A 829 -7.98 -24.53 10.38
CA ILE A 829 -7.18 -25.17 9.34
C ILE A 829 -7.98 -25.20 8.05
N SER A 830 -7.40 -24.69 6.98
CA SER A 830 -7.93 -24.75 5.62
C SER A 830 -6.93 -25.50 4.72
N SER A 831 -7.42 -26.32 3.81
CA SER A 831 -6.56 -27.10 2.94
C SER A 831 -7.17 -27.35 1.58
N SER A 832 -6.34 -27.51 0.55
CA SER A 832 -6.74 -27.98 -0.78
C SER A 832 -7.01 -29.47 -0.84
N GLU A 833 -6.45 -30.24 0.12
CA GLU A 833 -6.50 -31.69 0.20
C GLU A 833 -7.10 -32.17 1.52
N SER A 834 -7.42 -33.46 1.62
CA SER A 834 -7.87 -34.06 2.89
C SER A 834 -6.70 -34.42 3.79
N TYR A 835 -6.76 -34.01 5.05
CA TYR A 835 -5.78 -34.34 6.09
C TYR A 835 -6.42 -34.96 7.32
N THR A 836 -5.73 -35.92 7.93
CA THR A 836 -5.96 -36.26 9.34
C THR A 836 -5.13 -35.34 10.22
N ILE A 837 -5.77 -34.72 11.18
CA ILE A 837 -5.10 -33.91 12.21
C ILE A 837 -5.01 -34.76 13.49
N THR A 838 -3.82 -34.86 14.02
CA THR A 838 -3.62 -35.41 15.37
C THR A 838 -3.22 -34.28 16.32
N GLN A 839 -4.00 -34.12 17.39
CA GLN A 839 -3.70 -33.16 18.45
C GLN A 839 -4.08 -33.79 19.80
N GLN A 840 -3.14 -33.89 20.75
CA GLN A 840 -3.31 -34.50 22.08
C GLN A 840 -3.87 -35.93 22.04
N ASN A 841 -3.46 -36.73 21.03
CA ASN A 841 -3.94 -38.13 20.78
C ASN A 841 -5.42 -38.21 20.32
N GLU A 842 -6.00 -37.11 19.86
CA GLU A 842 -7.30 -37.13 19.18
C GLU A 842 -7.09 -36.86 17.69
N ASP A 843 -7.80 -37.62 16.87
CA ASP A 843 -7.73 -37.52 15.41
C ASP A 843 -9.00 -36.84 14.85
N PHE A 844 -8.80 -35.88 13.95
CA PHE A 844 -9.86 -35.15 13.25
C PHE A 844 -9.59 -35.22 11.76
N THR A 845 -10.62 -34.99 10.94
CA THR A 845 -10.48 -34.93 9.48
C THR A 845 -10.76 -33.53 8.97
N VAL A 846 -9.81 -32.98 8.23
CA VAL A 846 -9.99 -31.74 7.44
C VAL A 846 -10.38 -32.14 6.02
N LEU A 847 -11.45 -31.54 5.51
CA LEU A 847 -11.90 -31.75 4.14
C LEU A 847 -11.40 -30.63 3.23
N PRO A 848 -11.18 -30.93 1.94
CA PRO A 848 -10.75 -29.91 0.97
C PRO A 848 -11.72 -28.73 0.90
N HIS A 849 -11.15 -27.53 0.85
CA HIS A 849 -11.89 -26.26 0.71
C HIS A 849 -12.97 -26.00 1.79
N LYS A 850 -12.88 -26.67 2.92
CA LYS A 850 -13.76 -26.46 4.08
C LYS A 850 -12.91 -26.13 5.32
N PRO A 851 -12.97 -24.92 5.83
CA PRO A 851 -12.28 -24.57 7.07
C PRO A 851 -12.73 -25.48 8.22
N PHE A 852 -11.78 -26.11 8.87
CA PHE A 852 -11.98 -26.91 10.08
C PHE A 852 -11.55 -26.09 11.29
N GLN A 853 -12.40 -25.94 12.27
CA GLN A 853 -12.12 -25.19 13.48
C GLN A 853 -12.16 -26.10 14.70
N MET A 854 -11.15 -25.96 15.55
CA MET A 854 -11.05 -26.70 16.82
C MET A 854 -10.58 -25.78 17.95
N SER A 855 -10.99 -26.10 19.16
CA SER A 855 -10.42 -25.53 20.39
C SER A 855 -9.45 -26.52 20.97
N CYS A 856 -8.25 -26.05 21.32
CA CYS A 856 -7.19 -26.91 21.86
C CYS A 856 -6.33 -26.20 22.90
N SER A 857 -5.60 -27.00 23.69
CA SER A 857 -4.56 -26.50 24.59
C SER A 857 -3.21 -26.45 23.90
N SER A 858 -2.19 -25.95 24.60
CA SER A 858 -0.81 -26.01 24.14
C SER A 858 -0.37 -27.44 23.86
N GLY A 859 0.40 -27.64 22.80
CA GLY A 859 0.92 -28.95 22.43
C GLY A 859 1.22 -29.09 20.95
N LYS A 860 1.63 -30.28 20.55
CA LYS A 860 1.98 -30.59 19.17
C LYS A 860 0.72 -30.77 18.31
N LEU A 861 0.74 -30.18 17.14
CA LEU A 861 -0.23 -30.37 16.07
C LEU A 861 0.46 -31.10 14.92
N VAL A 862 -0.11 -32.19 14.45
CA VAL A 862 0.40 -32.97 13.32
C VAL A 862 -0.70 -33.15 12.29
N LEU A 863 -0.39 -32.84 11.05
CA LEU A 863 -1.26 -33.09 9.90
C LEU A 863 -0.64 -34.20 9.04
N HIS A 864 -1.44 -35.21 8.70
CA HIS A 864 -1.07 -36.26 7.76
C HIS A 864 -2.02 -36.26 6.56
N LEU A 865 -1.47 -36.20 5.35
CA LEU A 865 -2.24 -36.28 4.10
C LEU A 865 -2.99 -37.62 4.05
N LEU A 866 -4.28 -37.57 3.80
CA LEU A 866 -5.08 -38.75 3.58
C LEU A 866 -4.87 -39.25 2.12
N SER A 867 -4.35 -40.46 1.99
CA SER A 867 -4.10 -41.12 0.68
C SER A 867 -5.39 -41.52 -0.04
#